data_ea3cecee333121ccbe37bd0b2877cf44
#
_entry.id   ea3cecee333121ccbe37bd0b2877cf44
#
_cell.length_a   1.000
_cell.length_b   1.000
_cell.length_c   1.000
_cell.angle_alpha   90.00
_cell.angle_beta   90.00
_cell.angle_gamma   90.00
#
_symmetry.space_group_name_H-M   'P 1'
#
loop_
_entity.id
_entity.type
_entity.pdbx_description
1 polymer ?
#
loop_
_entity_poly.entity_id
_entity_poly.type
_entity_poly.pdbx_seq_one_letter_code
_entity_poly.pdbx_strand_id
1 'polypeptide(L)'
;MINSQDVESMTVLKDAAANALYGARGANGVVLITTKRGKIGKATITVDAKWGSNSRGVPEYDVMRDPATYYTTYWRELKGMYEANGEANPGQLASNALITDSGSGLSYNVTTVGNNEVVLPDGTFNPNARIKYADNWEKEMFHSGLRQEYNVNMNGANEKTSYYLSFGYLDDEGYIVKSGFTRYSARLRLEHQFNKNIKMGGNFAYVNTSTVATSATEEQDQTAGTNMFYVSRTMAPIYPIYKRDENGNFMYDSHGRIVYDYGDTPGMQRPVSGNSNALGSQSLDDRKNGKDYFSGNMFAEISFLKDFKFTFRAGIENDNTRQMVFQNGEYGQFTAQNGIATHYSTRNMTINLQELLTWERTFGEHSVNVLLGHETYQNKYDYLYGSKNNFALWGSTSLNHAVSNPQAGSYVTEYTTEGFLGRVEYNYKDRYYFSGSYRRDASSVFHPDYRWGNFWSVGASWRLKEENFLKDVEWLDNLKFKVSYGSQGNDYLLLNGVRNRYAYMDQFSVSNNNGQPAITQTYKGNDKLKWETNYNFNTGIEFSVLNGRLSGGFEFFSRYAKDLLFNRPLAASTGSNSYPDNIGDMRNTGFEVELSGDIIRTSKINWNISVNATTYKNKILTLPEEKRESGIWNGIFKMVEGGSYYDYYIKEWAGVDPEDGKAMWYKDVTDKNGNTTKETTKTYSEATDYKAGCALPDLYGGISTSLNAYGFDFSIALTYQLGGQGYDYTYATLMNSAQGAGTNYHNDILNAWTPENKYTDVPKLNAKESNNNSTSTRFLTSTSYLSLQNISVGYTLPKNWIAKLGCESLRVYFVADNVALLSARKGYDPRTNWNGESNYNYSALRSISGGITMKF
;
A
#
# COMPACT_ATOMS: atom_id res chain seq x y z
N MET A 1 -3.79 -0.34 -16.69
CA MET A 1 -4.41 -1.58 -16.11
C MET A 1 -4.18 -2.75 -17.05
N ILE A 2 -3.75 -3.90 -16.52
CA ILE A 2 -3.50 -5.13 -17.31
C ILE A 2 -4.28 -6.27 -16.67
N ASN A 3 -5.00 -7.06 -17.47
CA ASN A 3 -5.54 -8.32 -16.99
C ASN A 3 -4.38 -9.30 -16.74
N SER A 4 -4.27 -9.87 -15.55
CA SER A 4 -3.21 -10.82 -15.19
C SER A 4 -3.17 -12.05 -16.10
N GLN A 5 -4.30 -12.45 -16.64
CA GLN A 5 -4.41 -13.55 -17.61
C GLN A 5 -3.72 -13.26 -18.95
N ASP A 6 -3.49 -11.97 -19.29
CA ASP A 6 -2.77 -11.57 -20.50
C ASP A 6 -1.25 -11.51 -20.33
N VAL A 7 -0.75 -11.65 -19.10
CA VAL A 7 0.68 -11.58 -18.80
C VAL A 7 1.36 -12.89 -19.16
N GLU A 8 2.46 -12.81 -19.91
CA GLU A 8 3.35 -13.94 -20.22
C GLU A 8 4.51 -14.01 -19.23
N SER A 9 5.15 -12.86 -18.94
CA SER A 9 6.25 -12.77 -17.99
C SER A 9 6.36 -11.38 -17.37
N MET A 10 6.99 -11.32 -16.20
CA MET A 10 7.35 -10.12 -15.52
C MET A 10 8.85 -10.17 -15.17
N THR A 11 9.58 -9.11 -15.51
CA THR A 11 11.00 -8.97 -15.22
C THR A 11 11.25 -7.66 -14.50
N VAL A 12 12.00 -7.70 -13.41
CA VAL A 12 12.39 -6.50 -12.66
C VAL A 12 13.84 -6.17 -12.98
N LEU A 13 14.05 -5.00 -13.59
CA LEU A 13 15.37 -4.48 -13.88
C LEU A 13 15.81 -3.62 -12.70
N LYS A 14 16.90 -3.99 -12.05
CA LYS A 14 17.37 -3.39 -10.81
C LYS A 14 18.68 -2.62 -10.97
N ASP A 15 19.53 -3.01 -11.92
CA ASP A 15 20.86 -2.44 -12.09
C ASP A 15 20.91 -1.25 -13.06
N ALA A 16 21.95 -0.39 -12.93
CA ALA A 16 22.10 0.82 -13.72
C ALA A 16 22.20 0.55 -15.23
N ALA A 17 22.89 -0.52 -15.64
CA ALA A 17 23.07 -0.84 -17.04
C ALA A 17 21.75 -1.26 -17.71
N ALA A 18 20.90 -2.03 -17.00
CA ALA A 18 19.59 -2.44 -17.49
C ALA A 18 18.59 -1.26 -17.52
N ASN A 19 18.63 -0.38 -16.52
CA ASN A 19 17.70 0.73 -16.39
C ASN A 19 18.04 1.95 -17.27
N ALA A 20 19.27 2.04 -17.76
CA ALA A 20 19.77 3.20 -18.52
C ALA A 20 18.91 3.60 -19.72
N LEU A 21 18.24 2.64 -20.35
CA LEU A 21 17.36 2.88 -21.50
C LEU A 21 16.04 3.58 -21.12
N TYR A 22 15.64 3.53 -19.84
CA TYR A 22 14.35 4.03 -19.37
C TYR A 22 14.42 5.45 -18.77
N GLY A 23 15.65 6.05 -18.75
CA GLY A 23 15.88 7.43 -18.31
C GLY A 23 15.48 7.65 -16.86
N ALA A 24 15.09 8.88 -16.54
CA ALA A 24 14.70 9.31 -15.21
C ALA A 24 13.56 8.47 -14.59
N ARG A 25 12.68 7.93 -15.40
CA ARG A 25 11.59 7.07 -14.95
C ARG A 25 12.06 5.70 -14.44
N GLY A 26 13.28 5.29 -14.80
CA GLY A 26 13.91 4.06 -14.35
C GLY A 26 14.77 4.21 -13.09
N ALA A 27 14.87 5.40 -12.48
CA ALA A 27 15.76 5.67 -11.35
C ALA A 27 15.55 4.74 -10.14
N ASN A 28 14.30 4.33 -9.90
CA ASN A 28 13.91 3.43 -8.81
C ASN A 28 13.73 1.97 -9.26
N GLY A 29 14.18 1.61 -10.47
CA GLY A 29 14.01 0.31 -11.09
C GLY A 29 12.88 0.28 -12.12
N VAL A 30 12.85 -0.77 -12.94
CA VAL A 30 11.84 -0.94 -14.00
C VAL A 30 11.21 -2.30 -13.89
N VAL A 31 9.88 -2.36 -13.90
CA VAL A 31 9.11 -3.59 -14.02
C VAL A 31 8.66 -3.74 -15.47
N LEU A 32 9.25 -4.70 -16.16
CA LEU A 32 8.93 -5.00 -17.55
C LEU A 32 7.88 -6.11 -17.60
N ILE A 33 6.67 -5.78 -18.08
CA ILE A 33 5.57 -6.73 -18.24
C ILE A 33 5.45 -7.09 -19.71
N THR A 34 5.68 -8.36 -20.02
CA THR A 34 5.48 -8.91 -21.37
C THR A 34 4.11 -9.55 -21.45
N THR A 35 3.29 -9.13 -22.40
CA THR A 35 1.98 -9.73 -22.65
C THR A 35 2.07 -10.89 -23.64
N LYS A 36 1.15 -11.84 -23.52
CA LYS A 36 1.02 -12.99 -24.39
C LYS A 36 0.95 -12.56 -25.87
N ARG A 37 1.49 -13.41 -26.75
CA ARG A 37 1.52 -13.24 -28.20
C ARG A 37 1.12 -14.53 -28.89
N GLY A 38 0.84 -14.45 -30.17
CA GLY A 38 0.56 -15.61 -31.00
C GLY A 38 1.78 -16.55 -31.06
N LYS A 39 1.52 -17.86 -31.03
CA LYS A 39 2.52 -18.90 -31.21
C LYS A 39 2.31 -19.56 -32.55
N ILE A 40 3.40 -19.89 -33.27
CA ILE A 40 3.32 -20.57 -34.56
C ILE A 40 2.60 -21.91 -34.40
N GLY A 41 1.59 -22.15 -35.26
CA GLY A 41 0.74 -23.33 -35.23
C GLY A 41 -0.72 -23.00 -35.46
N LYS A 42 -1.59 -23.97 -35.22
CA LYS A 42 -3.05 -23.75 -35.30
C LYS A 42 -3.49 -22.72 -34.30
N ALA A 43 -4.51 -21.94 -34.68
CA ALA A 43 -5.17 -21.05 -33.74
C ALA A 43 -5.66 -21.80 -32.50
N THR A 44 -5.36 -21.29 -31.36
CA THR A 44 -5.75 -21.87 -30.09
C THR A 44 -6.72 -20.94 -29.39
N ILE A 45 -7.86 -21.46 -28.93
CA ILE A 45 -8.81 -20.74 -28.07
C ILE A 45 -8.70 -21.31 -26.66
N THR A 46 -8.53 -20.45 -25.69
CA THR A 46 -8.52 -20.81 -24.27
C THR A 46 -9.67 -20.10 -23.57
N VAL A 47 -10.47 -20.85 -22.83
CA VAL A 47 -11.56 -20.37 -21.95
C VAL A 47 -11.19 -20.70 -20.52
N ASP A 48 -11.22 -19.72 -19.66
CA ASP A 48 -11.01 -19.87 -18.22
C ASP A 48 -12.20 -19.29 -17.47
N ALA A 49 -12.78 -20.07 -16.57
CA ALA A 49 -13.88 -19.67 -15.72
C ALA A 49 -13.55 -20.03 -14.27
N LYS A 50 -13.68 -19.05 -13.38
CA LYS A 50 -13.32 -19.17 -11.97
C LYS A 50 -14.40 -18.58 -11.08
N TRP A 51 -14.79 -19.28 -10.04
CA TRP A 51 -15.72 -18.87 -9.01
C TRP A 51 -15.11 -19.00 -7.64
N GLY A 52 -15.38 -18.05 -6.77
CA GLY A 52 -14.80 -18.06 -5.44
C GLY A 52 -15.54 -17.22 -4.43
N SER A 53 -15.03 -17.24 -3.23
CA SER A 53 -15.50 -16.43 -2.12
C SER A 53 -14.36 -15.60 -1.53
N ASN A 54 -14.67 -14.36 -1.25
CA ASN A 54 -13.79 -13.41 -0.61
C ASN A 54 -14.10 -13.31 0.87
N SER A 55 -13.08 -13.20 1.69
CA SER A 55 -13.21 -13.00 3.13
C SER A 55 -12.03 -12.18 3.65
N ARG A 56 -12.08 -11.77 4.91
CA ARG A 56 -10.97 -11.08 5.53
C ARG A 56 -9.76 -12.02 5.71
N GLY A 57 -8.58 -11.60 5.26
CA GLY A 57 -7.37 -12.41 5.28
C GLY A 57 -6.59 -12.35 6.59
N VAL A 58 -6.85 -11.32 7.45
CA VAL A 58 -6.17 -11.11 8.73
C VAL A 58 -7.20 -11.15 9.86
N PRO A 59 -6.94 -11.88 10.96
CA PRO A 59 -7.83 -11.90 12.13
C PRO A 59 -7.93 -10.50 12.75
N GLU A 60 -9.01 -10.25 13.51
CA GLU A 60 -9.19 -8.97 14.21
C GLU A 60 -8.34 -8.90 15.48
N TYR A 61 -8.07 -7.68 15.94
CA TYR A 61 -7.56 -7.42 17.28
C TYR A 61 -8.48 -8.06 18.33
N ASP A 62 -7.88 -8.41 19.47
CA ASP A 62 -8.64 -8.99 20.57
C ASP A 62 -9.32 -7.90 21.40
N VAL A 63 -10.31 -7.25 20.78
CA VAL A 63 -11.11 -6.19 21.40
C VAL A 63 -12.18 -6.74 22.31
N MET A 64 -12.54 -5.95 23.32
CA MET A 64 -13.57 -6.32 24.29
C MET A 64 -14.95 -6.40 23.63
N ARG A 65 -15.66 -7.51 23.83
CA ARG A 65 -16.97 -7.78 23.21
C ARG A 65 -18.10 -8.01 24.20
N ASP A 66 -17.77 -8.21 25.46
CA ASP A 66 -18.74 -8.43 26.51
C ASP A 66 -19.11 -7.12 27.22
N PRO A 67 -20.39 -6.68 27.18
CA PRO A 67 -20.83 -5.47 27.84
C PRO A 67 -20.56 -5.42 29.35
N ALA A 68 -20.69 -6.56 30.06
CA ALA A 68 -20.45 -6.58 31.50
C ALA A 68 -18.99 -6.29 31.83
N THR A 69 -18.07 -6.93 31.11
CA THR A 69 -16.63 -6.67 31.23
C THR A 69 -16.29 -5.23 30.86
N TYR A 70 -16.94 -4.68 29.83
CA TYR A 70 -16.73 -3.29 29.42
C TYR A 70 -17.15 -2.31 30.52
N TYR A 71 -18.37 -2.46 31.09
CA TYR A 71 -18.86 -1.61 32.18
C TYR A 71 -17.94 -1.64 33.41
N THR A 72 -17.50 -2.83 33.83
CA THR A 72 -16.60 -2.97 34.98
C THR A 72 -15.22 -2.37 34.72
N THR A 73 -14.71 -2.46 33.47
CA THR A 73 -13.42 -1.87 33.09
C THR A 73 -13.51 -0.35 33.12
N TYR A 74 -14.53 0.23 32.51
CA TYR A 74 -14.72 1.69 32.48
C TYR A 74 -15.03 2.23 33.89
N TRP A 75 -15.80 1.49 34.71
CA TRP A 75 -16.00 1.82 36.14
C TRP A 75 -14.66 1.91 36.89
N ARG A 76 -13.70 0.99 36.63
CA ARG A 76 -12.36 1.04 37.23
C ARG A 76 -11.60 2.32 36.85
N GLU A 77 -11.76 2.81 35.63
CA GLU A 77 -11.16 4.09 35.19
C GLU A 77 -11.77 5.28 35.95
N LEU A 78 -13.08 5.34 36.05
CA LEU A 78 -13.78 6.38 36.82
C LEU A 78 -13.38 6.34 38.30
N LYS A 79 -13.34 5.14 38.90
CA LYS A 79 -12.85 4.98 40.26
C LYS A 79 -11.44 5.49 40.43
N GLY A 80 -10.53 5.13 39.55
CA GLY A 80 -9.15 5.62 39.56
C GLY A 80 -9.02 7.14 39.43
N MET A 81 -9.89 7.77 38.64
CA MET A 81 -10.00 9.21 38.56
C MET A 81 -10.45 9.84 39.87
N TYR A 82 -11.49 9.32 40.49
CA TYR A 82 -11.99 9.84 41.78
C TYR A 82 -10.99 9.63 42.92
N GLU A 83 -10.28 8.49 42.94
CA GLU A 83 -9.15 8.23 43.88
C GLU A 83 -8.03 9.25 43.69
N ALA A 84 -7.64 9.54 42.45
CA ALA A 84 -6.60 10.52 42.11
C ALA A 84 -6.98 11.95 42.52
N ASN A 85 -8.27 12.26 42.48
CA ASN A 85 -8.82 13.56 42.96
C ASN A 85 -8.95 13.63 44.50
N GLY A 86 -8.72 12.53 45.26
CA GLY A 86 -8.88 12.49 46.70
C GLY A 86 -10.34 12.46 47.17
N GLU A 87 -11.27 12.01 46.35
CA GLU A 87 -12.71 11.96 46.62
C GLU A 87 -13.02 10.88 47.67
N ALA A 88 -13.95 11.18 48.57
CA ALA A 88 -14.51 10.20 49.50
C ALA A 88 -15.44 9.23 48.76
N ASN A 89 -15.35 7.93 49.02
CA ASN A 89 -16.18 6.88 48.41
C ASN A 89 -16.07 6.80 46.88
N PRO A 90 -14.86 6.70 46.29
CA PRO A 90 -14.65 6.72 44.83
C PRO A 90 -15.42 5.64 44.08
N GLY A 91 -15.66 4.46 44.68
CA GLY A 91 -16.47 3.39 44.09
C GLY A 91 -17.95 3.79 43.91
N GLN A 92 -18.57 4.44 44.92
CA GLN A 92 -19.94 4.91 44.82
C GLN A 92 -20.07 6.02 43.77
N LEU A 93 -19.08 6.94 43.73
CA LEU A 93 -19.05 8.00 42.73
C LEU A 93 -18.92 7.43 41.32
N ALA A 94 -18.06 6.44 41.12
CA ALA A 94 -17.92 5.76 39.83
C ALA A 94 -19.19 5.07 39.36
N SER A 95 -19.91 4.37 40.29
CA SER A 95 -21.20 3.73 39.99
C SER A 95 -22.27 4.75 39.58
N ASN A 96 -22.32 5.88 40.28
CA ASN A 96 -23.27 6.95 39.98
C ASN A 96 -22.97 7.65 38.64
N ALA A 97 -21.68 7.83 38.31
CA ALA A 97 -21.25 8.52 37.10
C ALA A 97 -21.27 7.64 35.85
N LEU A 98 -21.25 6.32 36.00
CA LEU A 98 -21.02 5.37 34.91
C LEU A 98 -21.87 5.61 33.66
N ILE A 99 -23.15 5.90 33.84
CA ILE A 99 -24.11 6.08 32.73
C ILE A 99 -24.47 7.54 32.50
N THR A 100 -24.76 8.29 33.56
CA THR A 100 -25.50 9.57 33.46
C THR A 100 -24.65 10.82 33.66
N ASP A 101 -23.35 10.69 33.96
CA ASP A 101 -22.52 11.87 34.14
C ASP A 101 -22.35 12.64 32.81
N SER A 102 -22.51 13.96 32.84
CA SER A 102 -22.49 14.78 31.62
C SER A 102 -21.14 14.90 30.93
N GLY A 103 -20.06 14.57 31.62
CA GLY A 103 -18.69 14.69 31.12
C GLY A 103 -17.98 13.35 30.91
N SER A 104 -18.43 12.32 31.64
CA SER A 104 -17.75 11.00 31.66
C SER A 104 -18.70 9.81 31.58
N GLY A 105 -20.04 10.04 31.52
CA GLY A 105 -21.03 8.97 31.45
C GLY A 105 -21.11 8.31 30.09
N LEU A 106 -21.43 7.02 30.07
CA LEU A 106 -21.54 6.22 28.84
C LEU A 106 -22.85 6.47 28.09
N SER A 107 -23.83 7.13 28.70
CA SER A 107 -25.17 7.46 28.18
C SER A 107 -26.06 6.26 27.84
N TYR A 108 -25.53 5.06 27.69
CA TYR A 108 -26.27 3.84 27.32
C TYR A 108 -26.24 2.80 28.44
N ASN A 109 -27.43 2.42 28.93
CA ASN A 109 -27.65 1.29 29.84
C ASN A 109 -28.34 0.15 29.09
N VAL A 110 -27.56 -0.85 28.70
CA VAL A 110 -28.06 -2.03 28.00
C VAL A 110 -28.51 -3.14 28.95
N THR A 111 -28.68 -2.81 30.24
CA THR A 111 -29.06 -3.77 31.27
C THR A 111 -30.50 -3.53 31.74
N THR A 112 -31.01 -4.49 32.54
CA THR A 112 -32.35 -4.44 33.15
C THR A 112 -32.42 -3.69 34.48
N VAL A 113 -31.29 -3.23 35.02
CA VAL A 113 -31.23 -2.53 36.32
C VAL A 113 -31.08 -1.01 36.12
N GLY A 114 -31.23 -0.24 37.19
CA GLY A 114 -31.08 1.21 37.18
C GLY A 114 -29.67 1.68 36.81
N ASN A 115 -29.53 2.94 36.31
CA ASN A 115 -28.27 3.47 35.82
C ASN A 115 -27.15 3.43 36.86
N ASN A 116 -27.44 3.67 38.11
CA ASN A 116 -26.48 3.66 39.21
C ASN A 116 -26.22 2.26 39.81
N GLU A 117 -26.88 1.24 39.26
CA GLU A 117 -26.83 -0.15 39.75
C GLU A 117 -26.18 -1.11 38.76
N VAL A 118 -25.68 -0.64 37.60
CA VAL A 118 -25.05 -1.49 36.57
C VAL A 118 -23.79 -2.14 37.12
N VAL A 119 -22.91 -1.35 37.76
CA VAL A 119 -21.74 -1.81 38.49
C VAL A 119 -21.84 -1.33 39.94
N LEU A 120 -21.75 -2.25 40.87
CA LEU A 120 -21.85 -1.96 42.32
C LEU A 120 -20.62 -1.19 42.83
N PRO A 121 -20.70 -0.51 43.98
CA PRO A 121 -19.58 0.30 44.54
C PRO A 121 -18.31 -0.48 44.81
N ASP A 122 -18.37 -1.79 44.92
CA ASP A 122 -17.23 -2.70 45.06
C ASP A 122 -16.57 -3.10 43.71
N GLY A 123 -17.19 -2.67 42.57
CA GLY A 123 -16.69 -2.97 41.24
C GLY A 123 -17.27 -4.23 40.58
N THR A 124 -18.15 -4.93 41.27
CA THR A 124 -18.84 -6.10 40.72
C THR A 124 -19.95 -5.70 39.75
N PHE A 125 -20.03 -6.36 38.59
CA PHE A 125 -21.19 -6.26 37.75
C PHE A 125 -22.42 -6.78 38.51
N ASN A 126 -23.51 -6.02 38.53
CA ASN A 126 -24.69 -6.36 39.37
C ASN A 126 -25.23 -7.75 38.99
N PRO A 127 -25.26 -8.73 39.90
CA PRO A 127 -25.70 -10.09 39.57
C PRO A 127 -27.20 -10.18 39.17
N ASN A 128 -27.99 -9.14 39.45
CA ASN A 128 -29.37 -9.04 39.00
C ASN A 128 -29.54 -8.40 37.64
N ALA A 129 -28.45 -7.82 37.08
CA ALA A 129 -28.45 -7.20 35.78
C ALA A 129 -28.48 -8.28 34.67
N ARG A 130 -29.36 -8.11 33.69
CA ARG A 130 -29.38 -8.91 32.46
C ARG A 130 -29.13 -7.97 31.29
N ILE A 131 -28.28 -8.39 30.36
CA ILE A 131 -28.01 -7.64 29.11
C ILE A 131 -29.25 -7.78 28.19
N LYS A 132 -29.85 -6.66 27.81
CA LYS A 132 -31.05 -6.64 26.91
C LYS A 132 -30.64 -6.90 25.46
N TYR A 133 -29.50 -6.37 25.03
CA TYR A 133 -28.95 -6.54 23.69
C TYR A 133 -27.43 -6.31 23.68
N ALA A 134 -26.75 -6.97 22.72
CA ALA A 134 -25.33 -6.74 22.43
C ALA A 134 -25.10 -6.97 20.94
N ASP A 135 -24.90 -5.90 20.19
CA ASP A 135 -24.68 -5.98 18.75
C ASP A 135 -23.18 -6.21 18.47
N ASN A 136 -22.91 -7.02 17.45
CA ASN A 136 -21.54 -7.30 17.03
C ASN A 136 -21.24 -6.53 15.73
N TRP A 137 -20.63 -5.36 15.86
CA TRP A 137 -20.26 -4.49 14.75
C TRP A 137 -19.39 -5.21 13.71
N GLU A 138 -18.41 -5.99 14.14
CA GLU A 138 -17.54 -6.74 13.24
C GLU A 138 -18.33 -7.72 12.37
N LYS A 139 -19.26 -8.47 12.94
CA LYS A 139 -20.07 -9.47 12.24
C LYS A 139 -20.98 -8.86 11.18
N GLU A 140 -21.51 -7.65 11.47
CA GLU A 140 -22.39 -6.95 10.55
C GLU A 140 -21.62 -6.18 9.45
N MET A 141 -20.39 -5.76 9.72
CA MET A 141 -19.56 -5.01 8.78
C MET A 141 -18.86 -5.90 7.75
N PHE A 142 -18.55 -7.13 8.14
CA PHE A 142 -17.73 -8.03 7.32
C PHE A 142 -18.49 -9.31 7.00
N HIS A 143 -18.51 -9.66 5.74
CA HIS A 143 -19.20 -10.85 5.22
C HIS A 143 -18.31 -11.58 4.20
N SER A 144 -18.84 -12.62 3.59
CA SER A 144 -18.19 -13.29 2.47
C SER A 144 -18.75 -12.75 1.16
N GLY A 145 -17.88 -12.18 0.32
CA GLY A 145 -18.25 -11.71 -1.02
C GLY A 145 -18.12 -12.83 -2.07
N LEU A 146 -18.90 -12.75 -3.13
CA LEU A 146 -18.80 -13.63 -4.30
C LEU A 146 -17.75 -13.09 -5.27
N ARG A 147 -16.94 -13.96 -5.84
CA ARG A 147 -16.01 -13.65 -6.91
C ARG A 147 -16.28 -14.50 -8.14
N GLN A 148 -16.39 -13.87 -9.31
CA GLN A 148 -16.59 -14.53 -10.60
C GLN A 148 -15.62 -13.94 -11.61
N GLU A 149 -14.90 -14.78 -12.34
CA GLU A 149 -13.95 -14.34 -13.36
C GLU A 149 -14.05 -15.24 -14.59
N TYR A 150 -14.20 -14.64 -15.75
CA TYR A 150 -14.28 -15.32 -17.05
C TYR A 150 -13.31 -14.69 -18.01
N ASN A 151 -12.46 -15.50 -18.64
CA ASN A 151 -11.50 -15.05 -19.61
C ASN A 151 -11.55 -15.95 -20.85
N VAL A 152 -11.56 -15.32 -22.03
CA VAL A 152 -11.45 -16.00 -23.30
C VAL A 152 -10.31 -15.37 -24.06
N ASN A 153 -9.38 -16.19 -24.54
CA ASN A 153 -8.34 -15.70 -25.44
C ASN A 153 -8.18 -16.60 -26.65
N MET A 154 -7.78 -15.96 -27.76
CA MET A 154 -7.45 -16.62 -29.01
C MET A 154 -6.07 -16.15 -29.45
N ASN A 155 -5.21 -17.08 -29.80
CA ASN A 155 -3.89 -16.77 -30.29
C ASN A 155 -3.47 -17.69 -31.43
N GLY A 156 -2.64 -17.18 -32.32
CA GLY A 156 -2.07 -17.94 -33.42
C GLY A 156 -1.01 -17.12 -34.15
N ALA A 157 -0.16 -17.84 -34.87
CA ALA A 157 0.83 -17.21 -35.74
C ALA A 157 1.14 -18.09 -36.94
N ASN A 158 1.52 -17.44 -38.02
CA ASN A 158 2.23 -18.02 -39.16
C ASN A 158 3.58 -17.31 -39.35
N GLU A 159 4.30 -17.61 -40.44
CA GLU A 159 5.62 -17.01 -40.70
C GLU A 159 5.61 -15.48 -40.77
N LYS A 160 4.47 -14.86 -41.12
CA LYS A 160 4.37 -13.41 -41.35
C LYS A 160 3.52 -12.70 -40.32
N THR A 161 2.53 -13.36 -39.75
CA THR A 161 1.53 -12.71 -38.90
C THR A 161 1.41 -13.44 -37.57
N SER A 162 1.46 -12.69 -36.47
CA SER A 162 1.18 -13.16 -35.13
C SER A 162 0.05 -12.34 -34.53
N TYR A 163 -0.94 -13.00 -33.89
CA TYR A 163 -2.06 -12.32 -33.27
C TYR A 163 -2.40 -12.94 -31.92
N TYR A 164 -2.87 -12.10 -31.02
CA TYR A 164 -3.45 -12.45 -29.74
C TYR A 164 -4.65 -11.56 -29.49
N LEU A 165 -5.78 -12.14 -29.12
CA LEU A 165 -7.03 -11.46 -28.79
C LEU A 165 -7.49 -12.02 -27.45
N SER A 166 -7.91 -11.16 -26.52
CA SER A 166 -8.52 -11.59 -25.27
C SER A 166 -9.68 -10.72 -24.83
N PHE A 167 -10.64 -11.34 -24.14
CA PHE A 167 -11.74 -10.72 -23.44
C PHE A 167 -11.79 -11.27 -22.04
N GLY A 168 -11.98 -10.39 -21.05
CA GLY A 168 -12.09 -10.75 -19.65
C GLY A 168 -13.22 -10.00 -18.95
N TYR A 169 -13.92 -10.72 -18.08
CA TYR A 169 -14.89 -10.19 -17.13
C TYR A 169 -14.51 -10.62 -15.73
N LEU A 170 -14.55 -9.71 -14.80
CA LEU A 170 -14.37 -9.96 -13.37
C LEU A 170 -15.47 -9.22 -12.62
N ASP A 171 -16.13 -9.93 -11.71
CA ASP A 171 -17.03 -9.39 -10.70
C ASP A 171 -16.54 -9.88 -9.33
N ASP A 172 -16.15 -8.96 -8.48
CA ASP A 172 -15.40 -9.22 -7.26
C ASP A 172 -16.05 -8.46 -6.10
N GLU A 173 -17.01 -9.09 -5.41
CA GLU A 173 -17.61 -8.52 -4.22
C GLU A 173 -16.58 -8.50 -3.08
N GLY A 174 -16.46 -7.35 -2.41
CA GLY A 174 -15.59 -7.19 -1.24
C GLY A 174 -16.11 -7.95 -0.03
N TYR A 175 -15.27 -8.13 0.97
CA TYR A 175 -15.71 -8.69 2.26
C TYR A 175 -16.30 -7.62 3.19
N ILE A 176 -16.25 -6.35 2.82
CA ILE A 176 -16.93 -5.24 3.49
C ILE A 176 -18.29 -5.03 2.82
N VAL A 177 -19.34 -4.84 3.61
CA VAL A 177 -20.70 -4.62 3.08
C VAL A 177 -20.73 -3.51 2.03
N LYS A 178 -21.47 -3.72 0.94
CA LYS A 178 -21.66 -2.75 -0.16
C LYS A 178 -20.33 -2.29 -0.77
N SER A 179 -19.33 -3.17 -0.85
CA SER A 179 -18.08 -2.90 -1.57
C SER A 179 -17.88 -3.92 -2.69
N GLY A 180 -17.35 -3.48 -3.82
CA GLY A 180 -17.13 -4.38 -4.95
C GLY A 180 -16.40 -3.73 -6.10
N PHE A 181 -15.91 -4.59 -6.99
CA PHE A 181 -15.13 -4.22 -8.16
C PHE A 181 -15.57 -5.05 -9.37
N THR A 182 -15.99 -4.39 -10.43
CA THR A 182 -16.32 -5.03 -11.71
C THR A 182 -15.34 -4.56 -12.78
N ARG A 183 -14.86 -5.46 -13.62
CA ARG A 183 -13.94 -5.16 -14.71
C ARG A 183 -14.34 -5.87 -15.99
N TYR A 184 -14.41 -5.11 -17.07
CA TYR A 184 -14.43 -5.61 -18.47
C TYR A 184 -13.09 -5.27 -19.11
N SER A 185 -12.49 -6.20 -19.79
CA SER A 185 -11.20 -5.99 -20.48
C SER A 185 -11.20 -6.63 -21.86
N ALA A 186 -10.60 -5.93 -22.81
CA ALA A 186 -10.35 -6.43 -24.16
C ALA A 186 -8.91 -6.08 -24.56
N ARG A 187 -8.21 -6.99 -25.21
CA ARG A 187 -6.86 -6.78 -25.73
C ARG A 187 -6.72 -7.36 -27.13
N LEU A 188 -6.06 -6.59 -27.98
CA LEU A 188 -5.64 -7.03 -29.29
C LEU A 188 -4.14 -6.77 -29.47
N ARG A 189 -3.37 -7.78 -29.77
CA ARG A 189 -1.99 -7.65 -30.22
C ARG A 189 -1.88 -8.26 -31.62
N LEU A 190 -1.33 -7.49 -32.55
CA LEU A 190 -1.11 -7.91 -33.92
C LEU A 190 0.30 -7.48 -34.35
N GLU A 191 1.03 -8.41 -34.97
CA GLU A 191 2.34 -8.13 -35.58
C GLU A 191 2.34 -8.74 -36.97
N HIS A 192 2.83 -7.98 -37.95
CA HIS A 192 2.90 -8.44 -39.35
C HIS A 192 4.24 -8.08 -39.98
N GLN A 193 4.86 -9.06 -40.61
CA GLN A 193 6.06 -8.92 -41.44
C GLN A 193 5.64 -8.73 -42.90
N PHE A 194 5.61 -7.48 -43.39
CA PHE A 194 5.21 -7.15 -44.77
C PHE A 194 6.18 -7.74 -45.78
N ASN A 195 7.47 -7.58 -45.51
CA ASN A 195 8.56 -8.15 -46.28
C ASN A 195 9.78 -8.31 -45.35
N LYS A 196 10.92 -8.77 -45.90
CA LYS A 196 12.16 -8.99 -45.15
C LYS A 196 12.69 -7.75 -44.44
N ASN A 197 12.26 -6.58 -44.83
CA ASN A 197 12.77 -5.29 -44.34
C ASN A 197 11.78 -4.55 -43.44
N ILE A 198 10.47 -4.79 -43.56
CA ILE A 198 9.44 -3.98 -42.90
C ILE A 198 8.59 -4.90 -42.02
N LYS A 199 8.58 -4.61 -40.71
CA LYS A 199 7.70 -5.21 -39.73
C LYS A 199 6.94 -4.13 -39.01
N MET A 200 5.65 -4.30 -38.80
CA MET A 200 4.81 -3.42 -38.00
C MET A 200 3.96 -4.21 -37.04
N GLY A 201 3.59 -3.58 -35.93
CA GLY A 201 2.70 -4.21 -34.99
C GLY A 201 2.09 -3.21 -34.02
N GLY A 202 1.10 -3.71 -33.30
CA GLY A 202 0.43 -2.94 -32.26
C GLY A 202 -0.11 -3.85 -31.17
N ASN A 203 -0.25 -3.27 -29.98
CA ASN A 203 -0.84 -3.89 -28.79
C ASN A 203 -1.80 -2.86 -28.19
N PHE A 204 -3.09 -3.15 -28.26
CA PHE A 204 -4.16 -2.27 -27.81
C PHE A 204 -4.92 -2.95 -26.69
N ALA A 205 -5.25 -2.22 -25.66
CA ALA A 205 -6.09 -2.70 -24.58
C ALA A 205 -7.11 -1.63 -24.19
N TYR A 206 -8.32 -2.07 -23.94
CA TYR A 206 -9.38 -1.28 -23.34
C TYR A 206 -9.85 -1.99 -22.08
N VAL A 207 -9.97 -1.23 -21.00
CA VAL A 207 -10.45 -1.73 -19.71
C VAL A 207 -11.46 -0.74 -19.16
N ASN A 208 -12.67 -1.22 -18.89
CA ASN A 208 -13.67 -0.50 -18.13
C ASN A 208 -13.77 -1.10 -16.72
N THR A 209 -13.74 -0.27 -15.70
CA THR A 209 -13.94 -0.71 -14.33
C THR A 209 -14.99 0.11 -13.61
N SER A 210 -15.71 -0.55 -12.72
CA SER A 210 -16.60 0.08 -11.75
C SER A 210 -16.22 -0.39 -10.36
N THR A 211 -15.96 0.55 -9.47
CA THR A 211 -15.68 0.29 -8.06
C THR A 211 -16.77 0.93 -7.22
N VAL A 212 -17.38 0.14 -6.35
CA VAL A 212 -18.19 0.62 -5.23
C VAL A 212 -17.31 0.53 -3.98
N ALA A 213 -16.98 1.68 -3.42
CA ALA A 213 -16.09 1.76 -2.27
C ALA A 213 -16.86 2.00 -0.96
N THR A 214 -16.19 1.78 0.16
CA THR A 214 -16.68 2.19 1.47
C THR A 214 -16.78 3.71 1.56
N SER A 215 -17.57 4.23 2.49
CA SER A 215 -17.72 5.67 2.72
C SER A 215 -16.42 6.35 3.18
N ALA A 216 -15.51 5.62 3.82
CA ALA A 216 -14.16 6.06 4.16
C ALA A 216 -13.09 5.38 3.32
N THR A 217 -12.00 6.08 3.00
CA THR A 217 -10.81 5.55 2.33
C THR A 217 -9.66 5.38 3.30
N GLU A 218 -8.74 4.46 2.98
CA GLU A 218 -7.56 4.16 3.80
C GLU A 218 -6.66 5.38 4.03
N GLU A 219 -6.49 6.23 3.04
CA GLU A 219 -5.49 7.31 3.09
C GLU A 219 -5.99 8.59 3.76
N GLN A 220 -7.29 8.86 3.74
CA GLN A 220 -7.84 10.15 4.15
C GLN A 220 -8.65 10.08 5.45
N ASP A 221 -9.24 8.94 5.78
CA ASP A 221 -10.25 8.79 6.83
C ASP A 221 -9.94 7.63 7.78
N GLN A 222 -8.67 7.39 8.08
CA GLN A 222 -8.23 6.23 8.89
C GLN A 222 -8.91 6.18 10.27
N THR A 223 -9.20 7.33 10.85
CA THR A 223 -9.86 7.45 12.17
C THR A 223 -11.31 7.93 12.07
N ALA A 224 -11.88 7.99 10.88
CA ALA A 224 -13.25 8.48 10.69
C ALA A 224 -14.29 7.50 11.22
N GLY A 225 -15.36 8.00 11.79
CA GLY A 225 -16.48 7.21 12.26
C GLY A 225 -17.25 6.43 11.17
N THR A 226 -16.81 6.54 9.91
CA THR A 226 -17.29 5.78 8.75
C THR A 226 -16.31 4.70 8.30
N ASN A 227 -15.08 4.67 8.83
CA ASN A 227 -14.11 3.61 8.57
C ASN A 227 -14.51 2.34 9.32
N MET A 228 -14.78 1.26 8.58
CA MET A 228 -15.26 0.00 9.14
C MET A 228 -14.30 -0.65 10.13
N PHE A 229 -12.97 -0.56 9.86
CA PHE A 229 -11.96 -1.08 10.79
C PHE A 229 -11.80 -0.22 12.04
N TYR A 230 -11.88 1.10 11.89
CA TYR A 230 -11.89 1.99 13.05
C TYR A 230 -13.08 1.67 13.96
N VAL A 231 -14.29 1.66 13.40
CA VAL A 231 -15.53 1.46 14.18
C VAL A 231 -15.60 0.06 14.78
N SER A 232 -15.28 -1.01 14.03
CA SER A 232 -15.31 -2.38 14.56
C SER A 232 -14.35 -2.62 15.72
N ARG A 233 -13.29 -1.82 15.83
CA ARG A 233 -12.28 -1.91 16.90
C ARG A 233 -12.57 -0.99 18.06
N THR A 234 -12.98 0.26 17.77
CA THR A 234 -13.08 1.31 18.80
C THR A 234 -14.48 1.48 19.37
N MET A 235 -15.53 0.98 18.73
CA MET A 235 -16.88 1.07 19.26
C MET A 235 -17.07 0.10 20.40
N ALA A 236 -17.48 0.61 21.56
CA ALA A 236 -17.73 -0.22 22.72
C ALA A 236 -18.92 -1.18 22.50
N PRO A 237 -18.89 -2.38 23.10
CA PRO A 237 -19.92 -3.42 22.90
C PRO A 237 -21.29 -3.07 23.46
N ILE A 238 -21.41 -1.94 24.14
CA ILE A 238 -22.67 -1.43 24.69
C ILE A 238 -23.46 -0.58 23.71
N TYR A 239 -22.82 -0.10 22.61
CA TYR A 239 -23.50 0.75 21.64
C TYR A 239 -24.11 -0.09 20.52
N PRO A 240 -25.44 0.01 20.33
CA PRO A 240 -26.13 -0.77 19.32
C PRO A 240 -25.86 -0.25 17.90
N ILE A 241 -26.00 -1.12 16.92
CA ILE A 241 -25.99 -0.76 15.50
C ILE A 241 -27.31 -0.12 15.09
N TYR A 242 -28.42 -0.64 15.66
CA TYR A 242 -29.77 -0.21 15.34
C TYR A 242 -30.45 0.40 16.56
N LYS A 243 -31.27 1.42 16.36
CA LYS A 243 -32.08 2.01 17.44
C LYS A 243 -33.01 0.97 18.05
N ARG A 244 -33.10 1.01 19.37
CA ARG A 244 -33.89 0.07 20.16
C ARG A 244 -34.77 0.83 21.15
N ASP A 245 -35.94 0.25 21.42
CA ASP A 245 -36.80 0.73 22.49
C ASP A 245 -36.27 0.33 23.89
N GLU A 246 -36.98 0.75 24.94
CA GLU A 246 -36.62 0.46 26.34
C GLU A 246 -36.54 -1.05 26.65
N ASN A 247 -37.26 -1.87 25.87
CA ASN A 247 -37.31 -3.33 26.00
C ASN A 247 -36.21 -4.03 25.15
N GLY A 248 -35.45 -3.29 24.31
CA GLY A 248 -34.42 -3.81 23.44
C GLY A 248 -34.91 -4.25 22.05
N ASN A 249 -36.18 -3.95 21.67
CA ASN A 249 -36.74 -4.27 20.36
C ASN A 249 -36.28 -3.25 19.31
N PHE A 250 -36.17 -3.67 18.05
CA PHE A 250 -35.84 -2.77 16.95
C PHE A 250 -36.91 -1.69 16.75
N MET A 251 -36.43 -0.46 16.50
CA MET A 251 -37.28 0.65 16.07
C MET A 251 -37.32 0.73 14.55
N TYR A 252 -38.48 1.11 14.00
CA TYR A 252 -38.70 1.22 12.56
C TYR A 252 -39.09 2.64 12.19
N ASP A 253 -38.65 3.08 11.00
CA ASP A 253 -39.07 4.37 10.43
C ASP A 253 -40.48 4.29 9.81
N SER A 254 -40.96 5.41 9.26
CA SER A 254 -42.29 5.50 8.59
C SER A 254 -42.43 4.62 7.34
N HIS A 255 -41.30 4.08 6.82
CA HIS A 255 -41.23 3.20 5.66
C HIS A 255 -41.04 1.73 6.03
N GLY A 256 -41.07 1.40 7.35
CA GLY A 256 -40.90 0.04 7.85
C GLY A 256 -39.42 -0.47 7.81
N ARG A 257 -38.42 0.42 7.64
CA ARG A 257 -37.01 0.07 7.68
C ARG A 257 -36.48 0.17 9.12
N ILE A 258 -35.61 -0.74 9.53
CA ILE A 258 -34.94 -0.65 10.84
C ILE A 258 -34.06 0.61 10.85
N VAL A 259 -34.20 1.43 11.91
CA VAL A 259 -33.45 2.66 12.06
C VAL A 259 -32.07 2.37 12.65
N TYR A 260 -31.01 2.87 12.03
CA TYR A 260 -29.65 2.80 12.56
C TYR A 260 -29.49 3.75 13.76
N ASP A 261 -28.69 3.34 14.75
CA ASP A 261 -28.32 4.19 15.88
C ASP A 261 -27.11 5.06 15.53
N TYR A 262 -27.33 6.34 15.31
CA TYR A 262 -26.26 7.31 15.08
C TYR A 262 -25.71 7.94 16.39
N GLY A 263 -26.20 7.49 17.56
CA GLY A 263 -25.77 8.05 18.84
C GLY A 263 -26.26 9.46 19.09
N ASP A 264 -27.37 9.87 18.47
CA ASP A 264 -27.93 11.20 18.44
C ASP A 264 -29.27 11.30 19.19
N THR A 265 -29.73 10.24 19.84
CA THR A 265 -31.01 10.21 20.56
C THR A 265 -30.95 11.16 21.75
N PRO A 266 -31.91 12.12 21.88
CA PRO A 266 -31.96 13.04 23.03
C PRO A 266 -31.98 12.29 24.37
N GLY A 267 -31.06 12.64 25.27
CA GLY A 267 -30.89 11.99 26.58
C GLY A 267 -30.06 10.70 26.56
N MET A 268 -29.72 10.17 25.38
CA MET A 268 -28.87 8.99 25.17
C MET A 268 -27.82 9.27 24.07
N GLN A 269 -27.17 10.41 24.12
CA GLN A 269 -26.14 10.77 23.15
C GLN A 269 -24.87 9.97 23.41
N ARG A 270 -24.41 9.26 22.38
CA ARG A 270 -23.16 8.50 22.45
C ARG A 270 -21.96 9.46 22.56
N PRO A 271 -21.09 9.29 23.57
CA PRO A 271 -19.98 10.22 23.81
C PRO A 271 -18.85 10.07 22.75
N VAL A 272 -18.77 8.95 22.06
CA VAL A 272 -17.80 8.69 20.99
C VAL A 272 -18.51 8.50 19.65
N SER A 273 -17.93 8.98 18.58
CA SER A 273 -18.50 8.88 17.22
C SER A 273 -20.00 9.25 17.18
N GLY A 274 -20.36 10.27 17.93
CA GLY A 274 -21.71 10.84 17.93
C GLY A 274 -22.10 11.32 16.53
N ASN A 275 -23.39 11.22 16.21
CA ASN A 275 -23.93 11.55 14.91
C ASN A 275 -23.30 10.75 13.74
N SER A 276 -22.82 9.52 14.03
CA SER A 276 -22.15 8.65 13.06
C SER A 276 -22.55 7.19 13.26
N ASN A 277 -22.79 6.47 12.17
CA ASN A 277 -22.94 5.02 12.14
C ASN A 277 -22.37 4.51 10.82
N ALA A 278 -21.26 3.76 10.91
CA ALA A 278 -20.55 3.31 9.71
C ALA A 278 -21.42 2.43 8.79
N LEU A 279 -22.23 1.53 9.38
CA LEU A 279 -23.14 0.67 8.61
C LEU A 279 -24.30 1.47 8.03
N GLY A 280 -24.87 2.39 8.79
CA GLY A 280 -25.93 3.28 8.33
C GLY A 280 -25.47 4.16 7.18
N SER A 281 -24.29 4.80 7.34
CA SER A 281 -23.67 5.60 6.28
C SER A 281 -23.37 4.74 5.05
N GLN A 282 -22.74 3.56 5.20
CA GLN A 282 -22.46 2.67 4.08
C GLN A 282 -23.74 2.20 3.35
N SER A 283 -24.86 2.07 4.05
CA SER A 283 -26.13 1.66 3.44
C SER A 283 -26.80 2.76 2.61
N LEU A 284 -26.67 4.01 3.06
CA LEU A 284 -27.36 5.20 2.52
C LEU A 284 -26.47 6.06 1.60
N ASP A 285 -25.18 6.10 1.86
CA ASP A 285 -24.21 6.81 1.05
C ASP A 285 -23.83 5.99 -0.20
N ASP A 286 -23.46 6.69 -1.25
CA ASP A 286 -22.92 6.08 -2.47
C ASP A 286 -21.53 6.64 -2.79
N ARG A 287 -20.59 5.75 -3.00
CA ARG A 287 -19.27 6.09 -3.52
C ARG A 287 -18.94 5.17 -4.68
N LYS A 288 -19.03 5.72 -5.89
CA LYS A 288 -18.81 4.97 -7.14
C LYS A 288 -17.66 5.60 -7.90
N ASN A 289 -16.76 4.76 -8.39
CA ASN A 289 -15.65 5.18 -9.23
C ASN A 289 -15.66 4.35 -10.51
N GLY A 290 -16.05 4.97 -11.61
CA GLY A 290 -16.04 4.38 -12.96
C GLY A 290 -14.82 4.86 -13.72
N LYS A 291 -14.08 3.92 -14.34
CA LYS A 291 -12.87 4.23 -15.09
C LYS A 291 -12.91 3.57 -16.47
N ASP A 292 -12.62 4.36 -17.51
CA ASP A 292 -12.35 3.92 -18.85
C ASP A 292 -10.86 4.11 -19.15
N TYR A 293 -10.14 3.02 -19.33
CA TYR A 293 -8.72 3.03 -19.61
C TYR A 293 -8.45 2.44 -20.99
N PHE A 294 -7.80 3.22 -21.83
CA PHE A 294 -7.30 2.78 -23.13
C PHE A 294 -5.78 2.86 -23.14
N SER A 295 -5.10 1.81 -23.60
CA SER A 295 -3.69 1.84 -23.93
C SER A 295 -3.43 1.27 -25.33
N GLY A 296 -2.61 1.97 -26.09
CA GLY A 296 -2.18 1.57 -27.42
C GLY A 296 -0.66 1.74 -27.55
N ASN A 297 0.02 0.68 -27.96
CA ASN A 297 1.44 0.72 -28.30
C ASN A 297 1.60 0.21 -29.71
N MET A 298 2.16 1.02 -30.61
CA MET A 298 2.42 0.68 -31.99
C MET A 298 3.91 0.77 -32.27
N PHE A 299 4.39 -0.03 -33.19
CA PHE A 299 5.76 0.07 -33.68
C PHE A 299 5.85 -0.20 -35.19
N ALA A 300 6.86 0.41 -35.81
CA ALA A 300 7.29 0.13 -37.15
C ALA A 300 8.81 -0.09 -37.15
N GLU A 301 9.25 -1.22 -37.65
CA GLU A 301 10.65 -1.57 -37.81
C GLU A 301 11.02 -1.61 -39.28
N ILE A 302 12.10 -0.92 -39.66
CA ILE A 302 12.65 -0.90 -41.00
C ILE A 302 14.11 -1.34 -40.96
N SER A 303 14.40 -2.49 -41.52
CA SER A 303 15.76 -3.01 -41.63
C SER A 303 16.36 -2.59 -42.99
N PHE A 304 17.57 -2.05 -42.99
CA PHE A 304 18.25 -1.58 -44.20
C PHE A 304 19.77 -1.77 -44.09
N LEU A 305 20.47 -1.75 -45.18
CA LEU A 305 21.94 -1.93 -45.27
C LEU A 305 22.46 -3.15 -44.47
N LYS A 306 21.65 -4.21 -44.37
CA LYS A 306 21.86 -5.47 -43.67
C LYS A 306 21.96 -5.34 -42.14
N ASP A 307 22.72 -4.39 -41.63
CA ASP A 307 23.12 -4.28 -40.24
C ASP A 307 22.35 -3.19 -39.46
N PHE A 308 21.55 -2.37 -40.19
CA PHE A 308 20.81 -1.29 -39.59
C PHE A 308 19.33 -1.61 -39.45
N LYS A 309 18.75 -1.20 -38.31
CA LYS A 309 17.32 -1.26 -38.03
C LYS A 309 16.85 0.07 -37.41
N PHE A 310 15.93 0.72 -38.08
CA PHE A 310 15.21 1.84 -37.50
C PHE A 310 13.89 1.36 -36.92
N THR A 311 13.60 1.75 -35.68
CA THR A 311 12.35 1.41 -34.99
C THR A 311 11.69 2.70 -34.54
N PHE A 312 10.48 2.95 -35.02
CA PHE A 312 9.60 3.97 -34.47
C PHE A 312 8.59 3.30 -33.52
N ARG A 313 8.40 3.84 -32.32
CA ARG A 313 7.40 3.40 -31.36
C ARG A 313 6.54 4.57 -30.92
N ALA A 314 5.24 4.34 -30.85
CA ALA A 314 4.27 5.29 -30.34
C ALA A 314 3.40 4.60 -29.29
N GLY A 315 3.40 5.15 -28.09
CA GLY A 315 2.54 4.73 -26.99
C GLY A 315 1.54 5.82 -26.65
N ILE A 316 0.29 5.44 -26.43
CA ILE A 316 -0.76 6.31 -25.94
C ILE A 316 -1.48 5.61 -24.79
N GLU A 317 -1.71 6.33 -23.71
CA GLU A 317 -2.57 5.90 -22.61
C GLU A 317 -3.57 7.01 -22.32
N ASN A 318 -4.82 6.64 -22.13
CA ASN A 318 -5.88 7.56 -21.77
C ASN A 318 -6.73 6.92 -20.68
N ASP A 319 -6.75 7.57 -19.52
CA ASP A 319 -7.48 7.17 -18.32
C ASP A 319 -8.53 8.23 -18.04
N ASN A 320 -9.80 7.89 -18.24
CA ASN A 320 -10.93 8.74 -17.88
C ASN A 320 -11.60 8.16 -16.65
N THR A 321 -11.55 8.87 -15.55
CA THR A 321 -12.16 8.45 -14.29
C THR A 321 -13.31 9.40 -13.94
N ARG A 322 -14.46 8.83 -13.61
CA ARG A 322 -15.62 9.53 -13.06
C ARG A 322 -15.90 8.98 -11.66
N GLN A 323 -15.78 9.85 -10.69
CA GLN A 323 -16.09 9.49 -9.30
C GLN A 323 -17.33 10.27 -8.85
N MET A 324 -18.22 9.59 -8.16
CA MET A 324 -19.38 10.15 -7.51
C MET A 324 -19.31 9.79 -6.03
N VAL A 325 -19.42 10.79 -5.19
CA VAL A 325 -19.55 10.68 -3.73
C VAL A 325 -20.86 11.32 -3.33
N PHE A 326 -21.76 10.54 -2.77
CA PHE A 326 -23.01 10.99 -2.21
C PHE A 326 -23.06 10.65 -0.72
N GLN A 327 -23.31 11.65 0.09
CA GLN A 327 -23.48 11.56 1.53
C GLN A 327 -24.92 11.93 1.86
N ASN A 328 -25.63 10.99 2.47
CA ASN A 328 -27.07 11.11 2.69
C ASN A 328 -27.42 12.23 3.69
N GLY A 329 -28.61 12.82 3.52
CA GLY A 329 -29.15 13.83 4.42
C GLY A 329 -30.22 13.32 5.38
N GLU A 330 -30.50 12.01 5.37
CA GLU A 330 -31.55 11.43 6.19
C GLU A 330 -31.10 11.21 7.62
N TYR A 331 -29.91 10.70 7.78
CA TYR A 331 -29.33 10.37 9.09
C TYR A 331 -27.84 10.72 9.11
N GLY A 332 -27.32 11.02 10.30
CA GLY A 332 -25.91 11.17 10.57
C GLY A 332 -25.37 12.57 10.28
N GLN A 333 -24.13 12.64 9.88
CA GLN A 333 -23.32 13.89 9.87
C GLN A 333 -23.81 14.96 8.88
N PHE A 334 -24.48 14.58 7.80
CA PHE A 334 -24.88 15.48 6.71
C PHE A 334 -26.37 15.82 6.69
N THR A 335 -27.09 15.55 7.79
CA THR A 335 -28.51 15.90 7.95
C THR A 335 -28.76 17.40 7.91
N ALA A 336 -27.88 18.20 8.51
CA ALA A 336 -27.98 19.66 8.50
C ALA A 336 -27.85 20.26 7.10
N GLN A 337 -27.14 19.59 6.21
CA GLN A 337 -26.96 19.95 4.80
C GLN A 337 -28.01 19.30 3.89
N ASN A 338 -28.90 18.46 4.43
CA ASN A 338 -29.87 17.68 3.66
C ASN A 338 -29.21 16.90 2.49
N GLY A 339 -28.07 16.28 2.78
CA GLY A 339 -27.25 15.53 1.84
C GLY A 339 -26.30 16.37 0.98
N ILE A 340 -25.22 15.75 0.59
CA ILE A 340 -24.18 16.34 -0.29
C ILE A 340 -23.85 15.35 -1.41
N ALA A 341 -23.79 15.84 -2.65
CA ALA A 341 -23.20 15.06 -3.74
C ALA A 341 -22.02 15.83 -4.35
N THR A 342 -20.95 15.10 -4.61
CA THR A 342 -19.79 15.61 -5.32
C THR A 342 -19.46 14.67 -6.49
N HIS A 343 -19.34 15.24 -7.67
CA HIS A 343 -18.93 14.55 -8.87
C HIS A 343 -17.55 15.03 -9.29
N TYR A 344 -16.65 14.08 -9.54
CA TYR A 344 -15.31 14.33 -10.04
C TYR A 344 -15.18 13.72 -11.43
N SER A 345 -14.51 14.44 -12.30
CA SER A 345 -14.12 13.95 -13.63
C SER A 345 -12.63 14.22 -13.83
N THR A 346 -11.87 13.17 -14.05
CA THR A 346 -10.44 13.29 -14.32
C THR A 346 -10.10 12.61 -15.64
N ARG A 347 -9.20 13.22 -16.40
CA ARG A 347 -8.61 12.64 -17.59
C ARG A 347 -7.10 12.71 -17.48
N ASN A 348 -6.46 11.56 -17.57
CA ASN A 348 -5.00 11.46 -17.57
C ASN A 348 -4.55 10.89 -18.92
N MET A 349 -3.97 11.71 -19.78
CA MET A 349 -3.52 11.32 -21.11
C MET A 349 -2.00 11.33 -21.17
N THR A 350 -1.43 10.23 -21.63
CA THR A 350 0.01 10.07 -21.82
C THR A 350 0.31 9.72 -23.26
N ILE A 351 1.32 10.37 -23.83
CA ILE A 351 1.88 10.06 -25.14
C ILE A 351 3.38 9.82 -24.96
N ASN A 352 3.89 8.74 -25.52
CA ASN A 352 5.32 8.42 -25.54
C ASN A 352 5.74 8.06 -26.96
N LEU A 353 6.70 8.79 -27.51
CA LEU A 353 7.27 8.54 -28.83
C LEU A 353 8.75 8.19 -28.68
N GLN A 354 9.20 7.22 -29.47
CA GLN A 354 10.60 6.80 -29.49
C GLN A 354 11.04 6.54 -30.93
N GLU A 355 12.16 7.13 -31.30
CA GLU A 355 12.90 6.89 -32.52
C GLU A 355 14.22 6.21 -32.18
N LEU A 356 14.40 4.97 -32.61
CA LEU A 356 15.55 4.15 -32.28
C LEU A 356 16.26 3.68 -33.54
N LEU A 357 17.56 3.95 -33.63
CA LEU A 357 18.43 3.43 -34.66
C LEU A 357 19.39 2.42 -34.05
N THR A 358 19.30 1.16 -34.49
CA THR A 358 20.18 0.08 -34.06
C THR A 358 21.10 -0.31 -35.20
N TRP A 359 22.38 -0.45 -34.91
CA TRP A 359 23.37 -1.09 -35.76
C TRP A 359 23.94 -2.27 -35.05
N GLU A 360 23.89 -3.46 -35.69
CA GLU A 360 24.37 -4.72 -35.14
C GLU A 360 25.21 -5.46 -36.16
N ARG A 361 26.40 -5.86 -35.75
CA ARG A 361 27.32 -6.59 -36.62
C ARG A 361 28.24 -7.50 -35.86
N THR A 362 28.46 -8.69 -36.41
CA THR A 362 29.44 -9.67 -35.92
C THR A 362 30.63 -9.74 -36.86
N PHE A 363 31.85 -9.64 -36.33
CA PHE A 363 33.13 -9.69 -37.02
C PHE A 363 33.94 -10.85 -36.43
N GLY A 364 33.89 -12.04 -37.05
CA GLY A 364 34.50 -13.24 -36.49
C GLY A 364 33.93 -13.54 -35.08
N GLU A 365 34.80 -13.41 -34.06
CA GLU A 365 34.41 -13.67 -32.64
C GLU A 365 33.94 -12.40 -31.90
N HIS A 366 33.86 -11.25 -32.58
CA HIS A 366 33.46 -9.97 -32.01
C HIS A 366 32.03 -9.63 -32.46
N SER A 367 31.13 -9.33 -31.52
CA SER A 367 29.80 -8.82 -31.80
C SER A 367 29.63 -7.44 -31.18
N VAL A 368 29.13 -6.51 -31.97
CA VAL A 368 28.90 -5.11 -31.55
C VAL A 368 27.46 -4.75 -31.85
N ASN A 369 26.77 -4.16 -30.86
CA ASN A 369 25.46 -3.58 -31.02
C ASN A 369 25.53 -2.11 -30.56
N VAL A 370 25.10 -1.20 -31.43
CA VAL A 370 25.02 0.24 -31.14
C VAL A 370 23.57 0.68 -31.29
N LEU A 371 23.04 1.30 -30.28
CA LEU A 371 21.73 1.92 -30.26
C LEU A 371 21.85 3.43 -30.08
N LEU A 372 21.21 4.19 -30.96
CA LEU A 372 20.97 5.62 -30.80
C LEU A 372 19.46 5.83 -30.70
N GLY A 373 19.03 6.71 -29.84
CA GLY A 373 17.60 6.94 -29.62
C GLY A 373 17.27 8.35 -29.22
N HIS A 374 16.07 8.74 -29.58
CA HIS A 374 15.38 9.92 -29.10
C HIS A 374 14.04 9.50 -28.52
N GLU A 375 13.62 10.09 -27.41
CA GLU A 375 12.36 9.80 -26.72
C GLU A 375 11.70 11.11 -26.30
N THR A 376 10.39 11.21 -26.52
CA THR A 376 9.55 12.25 -25.93
C THR A 376 8.42 11.60 -25.14
N TYR A 377 8.18 12.13 -23.96
CA TYR A 377 7.08 11.72 -23.10
C TYR A 377 6.29 12.93 -22.67
N GLN A 378 4.99 12.89 -22.87
CA GLN A 378 4.06 13.93 -22.47
C GLN A 378 2.92 13.33 -21.66
N ASN A 379 2.60 13.94 -20.52
CA ASN A 379 1.46 13.59 -19.69
C ASN A 379 0.66 14.84 -19.39
N LYS A 380 -0.65 14.77 -19.64
CA LYS A 380 -1.61 15.83 -19.35
C LYS A 380 -2.70 15.27 -18.43
N TYR A 381 -2.92 15.96 -17.33
CA TYR A 381 -3.94 15.63 -16.34
C TYR A 381 -4.94 16.76 -16.25
N ASP A 382 -6.18 16.50 -16.63
CA ASP A 382 -7.33 17.39 -16.51
C ASP A 382 -8.19 16.95 -15.33
N TYR A 383 -8.57 17.88 -14.47
CA TYR A 383 -9.41 17.68 -13.30
C TYR A 383 -10.57 18.67 -13.28
N LEU A 384 -11.77 18.16 -13.03
CA LEU A 384 -13.00 18.92 -12.85
C LEU A 384 -13.80 18.30 -11.71
N TYR A 385 -14.39 19.14 -10.85
CA TYR A 385 -15.39 18.68 -9.89
C TYR A 385 -16.55 19.67 -9.79
N GLY A 386 -17.70 19.14 -9.37
CA GLY A 386 -18.87 19.91 -8.99
C GLY A 386 -19.54 19.30 -7.76
N SER A 387 -19.99 20.14 -6.82
CA SER A 387 -20.68 19.73 -5.61
C SER A 387 -21.87 20.63 -5.32
N LYS A 388 -22.93 20.03 -4.76
CA LYS A 388 -24.10 20.72 -4.19
C LYS A 388 -24.65 19.97 -2.99
N ASN A 389 -25.37 20.69 -2.14
CA ASN A 389 -26.13 20.13 -1.03
C ASN A 389 -27.61 20.55 -1.07
N ASN A 390 -28.38 20.05 -0.12
CA ASN A 390 -29.80 20.30 0.01
C ASN A 390 -30.63 19.70 -1.14
N PHE A 391 -30.76 18.37 -1.09
CA PHE A 391 -31.46 17.58 -2.12
C PHE A 391 -32.99 17.64 -1.94
N ALA A 392 -33.68 17.95 -3.04
CA ALA A 392 -35.15 17.96 -3.10
C ALA A 392 -35.75 16.58 -3.34
N LEU A 393 -34.94 15.65 -3.90
CA LEU A 393 -35.37 14.28 -4.21
C LEU A 393 -34.51 13.26 -3.50
N TRP A 394 -35.14 12.44 -2.70
CA TRP A 394 -34.55 11.32 -1.98
C TRP A 394 -33.92 10.29 -2.93
N GLY A 395 -32.76 9.80 -2.54
CA GLY A 395 -32.02 8.80 -3.32
C GLY A 395 -31.45 9.27 -4.64
N SER A 396 -31.61 10.55 -4.98
CA SER A 396 -30.97 11.13 -6.16
C SER A 396 -29.57 11.62 -5.85
N THR A 397 -28.64 11.28 -6.72
CA THR A 397 -27.25 11.75 -6.68
C THR A 397 -26.95 12.85 -7.72
N SER A 398 -27.95 13.27 -8.49
CA SER A 398 -27.82 14.31 -9.55
C SER A 398 -27.73 15.70 -8.93
N LEU A 399 -26.70 16.46 -9.27
CA LEU A 399 -26.50 17.85 -8.82
C LEU A 399 -27.67 18.79 -9.21
N ASN A 400 -28.46 18.44 -10.24
CA ASN A 400 -29.63 19.19 -10.62
C ASN A 400 -30.79 19.09 -9.61
N HIS A 401 -30.76 18.08 -8.74
CA HIS A 401 -31.77 17.87 -7.70
C HIS A 401 -31.39 18.48 -6.35
N ALA A 402 -30.24 19.16 -6.31
CA ALA A 402 -29.74 19.91 -5.15
C ALA A 402 -29.74 21.42 -5.43
N VAL A 403 -30.07 22.23 -4.43
CA VAL A 403 -30.35 23.64 -4.62
C VAL A 403 -29.37 24.59 -3.93
N SER A 404 -28.56 24.09 -2.98
CA SER A 404 -27.73 24.97 -2.15
C SER A 404 -26.24 24.75 -2.34
N ASN A 405 -25.46 25.76 -1.98
CA ASN A 405 -23.99 25.74 -1.90
C ASN A 405 -23.29 25.14 -3.13
N PRO A 406 -23.56 25.67 -4.35
CA PRO A 406 -22.89 25.16 -5.55
C PRO A 406 -21.38 25.43 -5.46
N GLN A 407 -20.59 24.39 -5.63
CA GLN A 407 -19.13 24.47 -5.73
C GLN A 407 -18.67 23.82 -7.03
N ALA A 408 -17.66 24.40 -7.65
CA ALA A 408 -17.00 23.83 -8.80
C ALA A 408 -15.53 24.26 -8.86
N GLY A 409 -14.70 23.41 -9.38
CA GLY A 409 -13.30 23.75 -9.60
C GLY A 409 -12.69 22.89 -10.69
N SER A 410 -11.70 23.44 -11.37
CA SER A 410 -10.97 22.71 -12.40
C SER A 410 -9.53 23.18 -12.49
N TYR A 411 -8.66 22.28 -12.90
CA TYR A 411 -7.28 22.61 -13.24
C TYR A 411 -6.71 21.61 -14.24
N VAL A 412 -5.64 22.04 -14.89
CA VAL A 412 -4.87 21.21 -15.82
C VAL A 412 -3.42 21.23 -15.36
N THR A 413 -2.77 20.08 -15.34
CA THR A 413 -1.33 19.98 -15.12
C THR A 413 -0.68 19.19 -16.24
N GLU A 414 0.50 19.63 -16.65
CA GLU A 414 1.27 19.02 -17.73
C GLU A 414 2.67 18.62 -17.23
N TYR A 415 3.20 17.55 -17.79
CA TYR A 415 4.54 17.05 -17.51
C TYR A 415 5.12 16.52 -18.80
N THR A 416 6.30 17.00 -19.16
CA THR A 416 6.98 16.60 -20.39
C THR A 416 8.45 16.27 -20.08
N THR A 417 8.93 15.20 -20.72
CA THR A 417 10.36 14.90 -20.77
C THR A 417 10.80 14.65 -22.20
N GLU A 418 12.04 15.01 -22.50
CA GLU A 418 12.72 14.73 -23.75
C GLU A 418 14.09 14.13 -23.45
N GLY A 419 14.48 13.09 -24.17
CA GLY A 419 15.74 12.41 -23.92
C GLY A 419 16.43 11.93 -25.18
N PHE A 420 17.76 12.09 -25.22
CA PHE A 420 18.65 11.54 -26.23
C PHE A 420 19.51 10.46 -25.58
N LEU A 421 19.60 9.29 -26.20
CA LEU A 421 20.33 8.16 -25.65
C LEU A 421 21.26 7.50 -26.69
N GLY A 422 22.38 7.01 -26.20
CA GLY A 422 23.29 6.16 -26.94
C GLY A 422 23.72 4.99 -26.07
N ARG A 423 23.80 3.79 -26.65
CA ARG A 423 24.26 2.57 -25.99
C ARG A 423 25.14 1.77 -26.93
N VAL A 424 26.22 1.26 -26.41
CA VAL A 424 27.12 0.32 -27.10
C VAL A 424 27.19 -0.95 -26.26
N GLU A 425 26.99 -2.09 -26.91
CA GLU A 425 27.24 -3.40 -26.34
C GLU A 425 28.27 -4.12 -27.18
N TYR A 426 29.23 -4.70 -26.53
CA TYR A 426 30.32 -5.46 -27.13
C TYR A 426 30.41 -6.82 -26.48
N ASN A 427 30.51 -7.83 -27.30
CA ASN A 427 30.71 -9.21 -26.89
C ASN A 427 31.90 -9.81 -27.64
N TYR A 428 32.80 -10.45 -26.88
CA TYR A 428 33.93 -11.20 -27.43
C TYR A 428 33.81 -12.68 -27.06
N LYS A 429 33.70 -13.54 -28.09
CA LYS A 429 33.62 -15.01 -27.97
C LYS A 429 32.44 -15.50 -27.13
N ASP A 430 31.35 -14.75 -26.99
CA ASP A 430 30.29 -15.05 -26.05
C ASP A 430 30.75 -15.28 -24.60
N ARG A 431 31.90 -14.70 -24.26
CA ARG A 431 32.61 -14.93 -23.00
C ARG A 431 32.74 -13.63 -22.20
N TYR A 432 33.15 -12.53 -22.86
CA TYR A 432 33.32 -11.23 -22.25
C TYR A 432 32.32 -10.25 -22.84
N TYR A 433 31.52 -9.65 -22.00
CA TYR A 433 30.51 -8.68 -22.40
C TYR A 433 30.81 -7.34 -21.74
N PHE A 434 30.72 -6.27 -22.53
CA PHE A 434 30.85 -4.91 -22.08
C PHE A 434 29.68 -4.11 -22.59
N SER A 435 29.13 -3.22 -21.76
CA SER A 435 28.09 -2.27 -22.15
C SER A 435 28.43 -0.89 -21.65
N GLY A 436 28.16 0.13 -22.47
CA GLY A 436 28.26 1.52 -22.08
C GLY A 436 27.04 2.27 -22.59
N SER A 437 26.42 3.11 -21.77
CA SER A 437 25.32 3.97 -22.19
C SER A 437 25.53 5.41 -21.72
N TYR A 438 25.01 6.32 -22.50
CA TYR A 438 24.91 7.72 -22.15
C TYR A 438 23.52 8.22 -22.52
N ARG A 439 22.92 9.00 -21.62
CA ARG A 439 21.61 9.60 -21.82
C ARG A 439 21.60 11.04 -21.31
N ARG A 440 20.99 11.93 -22.10
CA ARG A 440 20.76 13.31 -21.72
C ARG A 440 19.26 13.57 -21.72
N ASP A 441 18.69 13.86 -20.57
CA ASP A 441 17.27 14.06 -20.36
C ASP A 441 16.94 15.47 -19.90
N ALA A 442 15.85 16.03 -20.41
CA ALA A 442 15.23 17.26 -19.93
C ALA A 442 13.91 16.95 -19.25
N SER A 443 13.56 17.68 -18.18
CA SER A 443 12.28 17.61 -17.51
C SER A 443 11.64 19.00 -17.35
N SER A 444 10.33 19.08 -17.61
CA SER A 444 9.55 20.31 -17.43
C SER A 444 9.38 20.73 -15.94
N VAL A 445 9.77 19.88 -14.99
CA VAL A 445 9.75 20.17 -13.56
C VAL A 445 10.76 21.25 -13.17
N PHE A 446 11.84 21.39 -13.97
CA PHE A 446 12.94 22.30 -13.71
C PHE A 446 12.93 23.51 -14.65
N HIS A 447 13.52 24.60 -14.17
CA HIS A 447 13.74 25.82 -14.97
C HIS A 447 14.51 25.51 -16.27
N PRO A 448 14.26 26.22 -17.40
CA PRO A 448 14.94 26.00 -18.68
C PRO A 448 16.47 25.86 -18.59
N ASP A 449 17.12 26.63 -17.74
CA ASP A 449 18.58 26.62 -17.57
C ASP A 449 19.12 25.39 -16.82
N TYR A 450 18.26 24.70 -16.05
CA TYR A 450 18.65 23.58 -15.17
C TYR A 450 17.95 22.25 -15.53
N ARG A 451 17.10 22.22 -16.55
CA ARG A 451 16.25 21.05 -16.89
C ARG A 451 16.99 19.86 -17.48
N TRP A 452 18.19 20.07 -18.01
CA TRP A 452 18.98 19.03 -18.66
C TRP A 452 19.91 18.33 -17.69
N GLY A 453 19.73 17.01 -17.52
CA GLY A 453 20.61 16.11 -16.78
C GLY A 453 21.39 15.19 -17.71
N ASN A 454 22.60 14.79 -17.31
CA ASN A 454 23.46 13.86 -18.03
C ASN A 454 23.67 12.62 -17.18
N PHE A 455 23.33 11.46 -17.73
CA PHE A 455 23.36 10.17 -17.05
C PHE A 455 24.12 9.16 -17.89
N TRP A 456 24.75 8.21 -17.24
CA TRP A 456 25.58 7.23 -17.92
C TRP A 456 25.62 5.92 -17.15
N SER A 457 25.94 4.82 -17.84
CA SER A 457 26.25 3.56 -17.19
C SER A 457 27.32 2.79 -17.93
N VAL A 458 28.07 1.99 -17.18
CA VAL A 458 28.99 0.98 -17.70
C VAL A 458 28.70 -0.35 -17.02
N GLY A 459 28.81 -1.41 -17.78
CA GLY A 459 28.64 -2.78 -17.29
C GLY A 459 29.61 -3.73 -17.94
N ALA A 460 30.02 -4.73 -17.20
CA ALA A 460 30.81 -5.83 -17.70
C ALA A 460 30.29 -7.17 -17.14
N SER A 461 30.36 -8.21 -17.94
CA SER A 461 30.14 -9.55 -17.44
C SER A 461 31.09 -10.55 -18.11
N TRP A 462 31.46 -11.56 -17.33
CA TRP A 462 32.39 -12.59 -17.71
C TRP A 462 31.78 -13.97 -17.46
N ARG A 463 31.62 -14.76 -18.54
CA ARG A 463 31.18 -16.15 -18.46
C ARG A 463 32.38 -17.02 -18.15
N LEU A 464 32.66 -17.20 -16.86
CA LEU A 464 33.80 -17.97 -16.34
C LEU A 464 33.77 -19.42 -16.79
N LYS A 465 32.58 -20.01 -16.95
CA LYS A 465 32.40 -21.39 -17.42
C LYS A 465 33.01 -21.61 -18.81
N GLU A 466 33.04 -20.61 -19.66
CA GLU A 466 33.62 -20.72 -21.02
C GLU A 466 35.15 -20.68 -21.07
N GLU A 467 35.79 -20.47 -19.89
CA GLU A 467 37.22 -20.46 -19.78
C GLU A 467 37.83 -21.87 -19.79
N ASN A 468 39.01 -22.02 -20.35
CA ASN A 468 39.70 -23.33 -20.49
C ASN A 468 39.85 -24.04 -19.14
N PHE A 469 40.00 -23.33 -18.03
CA PHE A 469 40.17 -23.90 -16.68
C PHE A 469 38.86 -24.38 -16.05
N LEU A 470 37.68 -24.00 -16.58
CA LEU A 470 36.36 -24.41 -16.09
C LEU A 470 35.55 -25.17 -17.15
N LYS A 471 35.94 -25.09 -18.41
CA LYS A 471 35.18 -25.67 -19.54
C LYS A 471 34.86 -27.16 -19.36
N ASP A 472 35.80 -27.91 -18.84
CA ASP A 472 35.68 -29.35 -18.67
C ASP A 472 35.08 -29.77 -17.32
N VAL A 473 34.63 -28.84 -16.51
CA VAL A 473 33.96 -29.10 -15.24
C VAL A 473 32.50 -29.46 -15.51
N GLU A 474 32.19 -30.75 -15.57
CA GLU A 474 30.89 -31.30 -16.03
C GLU A 474 29.72 -30.94 -15.14
N TRP A 475 29.92 -30.79 -13.82
CA TRP A 475 28.85 -30.42 -12.88
C TRP A 475 28.48 -28.93 -12.91
N LEU A 476 29.31 -28.07 -13.51
CA LEU A 476 29.11 -26.64 -13.63
C LEU A 476 28.58 -26.31 -15.03
N ASP A 477 27.33 -25.91 -15.15
CA ASP A 477 26.70 -25.59 -16.44
C ASP A 477 26.91 -24.10 -16.84
N ASN A 478 26.86 -23.21 -15.87
CA ASN A 478 27.10 -21.80 -16.07
C ASN A 478 27.72 -21.17 -14.81
N LEU A 479 28.67 -20.28 -15.00
CA LEU A 479 29.20 -19.40 -13.97
C LEU A 479 29.53 -18.09 -14.64
N LYS A 480 28.84 -17.03 -14.22
CA LYS A 480 28.97 -15.69 -14.78
C LYS A 480 29.17 -14.69 -13.65
N PHE A 481 30.23 -13.92 -13.75
CA PHE A 481 30.46 -12.72 -12.93
C PHE A 481 29.89 -11.51 -13.65
N LYS A 482 29.27 -10.58 -12.92
CA LYS A 482 28.76 -9.32 -13.46
C LYS A 482 29.11 -8.15 -12.55
N VAL A 483 29.31 -6.99 -13.15
CA VAL A 483 29.50 -5.73 -12.47
C VAL A 483 28.88 -4.61 -13.30
N SER A 484 28.21 -3.68 -12.64
CA SER A 484 27.71 -2.46 -13.29
C SER A 484 27.84 -1.25 -12.36
N TYR A 485 28.05 -0.09 -12.96
CA TYR A 485 28.04 1.20 -12.27
C TYR A 485 27.48 2.26 -13.19
N GLY A 486 26.66 3.15 -12.63
CA GLY A 486 26.08 4.23 -13.43
C GLY A 486 25.28 5.22 -12.60
N SER A 487 24.92 6.32 -13.26
CA SER A 487 24.09 7.38 -12.71
C SER A 487 22.73 7.43 -13.40
N GLN A 488 21.69 7.78 -12.65
CA GLN A 488 20.33 7.99 -13.12
C GLN A 488 19.74 9.23 -12.46
N GLY A 489 18.93 9.98 -13.20
CA GLY A 489 18.26 11.16 -12.66
C GLY A 489 16.92 10.84 -12.05
N ASN A 490 16.54 11.59 -11.01
CA ASN A 490 15.21 11.62 -10.46
C ASN A 490 14.71 13.07 -10.43
N ASP A 491 13.47 13.31 -10.89
CA ASP A 491 12.79 14.61 -10.92
C ASP A 491 11.50 14.60 -10.08
N TYR A 492 11.33 13.59 -9.24
CA TYR A 492 10.11 13.38 -8.50
C TYR A 492 10.16 14.08 -7.15
N LEU A 493 9.46 15.21 -7.04
CA LEU A 493 9.28 15.96 -5.80
C LEU A 493 7.82 15.96 -5.40
N LEU A 494 7.53 15.60 -4.15
CA LEU A 494 6.19 15.64 -3.57
C LEU A 494 5.96 16.96 -2.83
N LEU A 495 4.78 17.52 -2.99
CA LEU A 495 4.24 18.59 -2.17
C LEU A 495 2.91 18.11 -1.59
N ASN A 496 2.80 18.01 -0.27
CA ASN A 496 1.61 17.50 0.42
C ASN A 496 1.11 16.14 -0.13
N GLY A 497 2.04 15.20 -0.39
CA GLY A 497 1.72 13.88 -0.90
C GLY A 497 1.42 13.81 -2.41
N VAL A 498 1.36 14.95 -3.12
CA VAL A 498 1.10 15.03 -4.56
C VAL A 498 2.36 15.45 -5.31
N ARG A 499 2.62 14.84 -6.49
CA ARG A 499 3.77 15.23 -7.31
C ARG A 499 3.66 16.69 -7.75
N ASN A 500 4.65 17.52 -7.38
CA ASN A 500 4.76 18.89 -7.85
C ASN A 500 5.40 18.93 -9.24
N ARG A 501 4.62 19.29 -10.26
CA ARG A 501 5.07 19.40 -11.66
C ARG A 501 5.69 20.76 -12.00
N TYR A 502 5.58 21.73 -11.09
CA TYR A 502 6.00 23.12 -11.27
C TYR A 502 6.90 23.58 -10.11
N ALA A 503 7.80 22.70 -9.67
CA ALA A 503 8.59 22.92 -8.48
C ALA A 503 9.53 24.15 -8.53
N TYR A 504 9.88 24.61 -9.72
CA TYR A 504 10.71 25.80 -9.90
C TYR A 504 9.93 27.11 -9.86
N MET A 505 8.58 27.06 -9.98
CA MET A 505 7.71 28.24 -10.04
C MET A 505 7.06 28.55 -8.70
N ASP A 506 6.92 29.83 -8.36
CA ASP A 506 6.01 30.27 -7.33
C ASP A 506 4.57 29.93 -7.70
N GLN A 507 3.82 29.39 -6.74
CA GLN A 507 2.42 29.00 -6.97
C GLN A 507 1.50 29.81 -6.07
N PHE A 508 0.32 30.13 -6.59
CA PHE A 508 -0.64 31.00 -5.93
C PHE A 508 -2.02 30.36 -5.91
N SER A 509 -2.76 30.58 -4.84
CA SER A 509 -4.20 30.30 -4.78
C SER A 509 -4.99 31.60 -4.97
N VAL A 510 -6.16 31.45 -5.57
CA VAL A 510 -7.14 32.52 -5.68
C VAL A 510 -8.28 32.22 -4.73
N SER A 511 -8.59 33.16 -3.86
CA SER A 511 -9.70 33.08 -2.91
C SER A 511 -10.66 34.26 -3.09
N ASN A 512 -11.89 34.11 -2.57
CA ASN A 512 -12.86 35.17 -2.57
C ASN A 512 -12.69 36.03 -1.29
N ASN A 513 -12.43 37.33 -1.47
CA ASN A 513 -12.43 38.31 -0.39
C ASN A 513 -13.53 39.32 -0.63
N ASN A 514 -14.70 39.10 -0.02
CA ASN A 514 -15.89 39.94 -0.17
C ASN A 514 -16.28 40.22 -1.62
N GLY A 515 -16.30 39.18 -2.46
CA GLY A 515 -16.66 39.28 -3.87
C GLY A 515 -15.52 39.74 -4.82
N GLN A 516 -14.32 39.99 -4.29
CA GLN A 516 -13.13 40.34 -5.05
C GLN A 516 -12.11 39.19 -5.01
N PRO A 517 -11.39 38.91 -6.11
CA PRO A 517 -10.34 37.92 -6.12
C PRO A 517 -9.15 38.38 -5.26
N ALA A 518 -8.77 37.54 -4.30
CA ALA A 518 -7.54 37.66 -3.52
C ALA A 518 -6.53 36.60 -3.95
N ILE A 519 -5.29 36.99 -4.15
CA ILE A 519 -4.21 36.11 -4.57
C ILE A 519 -3.24 35.90 -3.40
N THR A 520 -3.03 34.66 -3.00
CA THR A 520 -2.12 34.29 -1.91
C THR A 520 -1.07 33.33 -2.43
N GLN A 521 0.21 33.60 -2.16
CA GLN A 521 1.28 32.66 -2.45
C GLN A 521 1.15 31.44 -1.54
N THR A 522 1.05 30.27 -2.16
CA THR A 522 0.91 28.97 -1.45
C THR A 522 2.17 28.13 -1.50
N TYR A 523 3.06 28.43 -2.43
CA TYR A 523 4.30 27.71 -2.62
C TYR A 523 5.37 28.63 -3.19
N LYS A 524 6.56 28.56 -2.60
CA LYS A 524 7.74 29.27 -3.11
C LYS A 524 8.57 28.32 -3.95
N GLY A 525 8.73 28.64 -5.23
CA GLY A 525 9.53 27.87 -6.17
C GLY A 525 11.03 28.09 -6.05
N ASN A 526 11.82 27.22 -6.67
CA ASN A 526 13.26 27.34 -6.78
C ASN A 526 13.71 27.21 -8.23
N ASP A 527 14.09 28.32 -8.84
CA ASP A 527 14.56 28.40 -10.23
C ASP A 527 15.89 27.66 -10.49
N LYS A 528 16.66 27.39 -9.43
CA LYS A 528 17.93 26.64 -9.47
C LYS A 528 17.80 25.15 -9.20
N LEU A 529 16.57 24.69 -8.97
CA LEU A 529 16.31 23.27 -8.72
C LEU A 529 16.75 22.42 -9.91
N LYS A 530 17.50 21.38 -9.63
CA LYS A 530 18.06 20.46 -10.63
C LYS A 530 17.77 19.01 -10.30
N TRP A 531 18.15 18.12 -11.18
CA TRP A 531 18.04 16.69 -11.02
C TRP A 531 18.72 16.18 -9.74
N GLU A 532 18.02 15.35 -8.97
CA GLU A 532 18.62 14.42 -8.03
C GLU A 532 19.36 13.33 -8.83
N THR A 533 20.53 12.92 -8.38
CA THR A 533 21.35 11.92 -9.07
C THR A 533 21.52 10.68 -8.21
N ASN A 534 21.08 9.55 -8.75
CA ASN A 534 21.21 8.23 -8.13
C ASN A 534 22.37 7.46 -8.77
N TYR A 535 23.43 7.19 -8.02
CA TYR A 535 24.55 6.34 -8.42
C TYR A 535 24.31 4.92 -7.93
N ASN A 536 24.26 3.97 -8.87
CA ASN A 536 23.99 2.57 -8.59
C ASN A 536 25.22 1.73 -8.93
N PHE A 537 25.73 1.02 -7.94
CA PHE A 537 26.77 0.02 -8.09
C PHE A 537 26.20 -1.35 -7.79
N ASN A 538 26.37 -2.31 -8.72
CA ASN A 538 25.93 -3.68 -8.58
C ASN A 538 27.07 -4.61 -8.98
N THR A 539 27.29 -5.67 -8.22
CA THR A 539 28.22 -6.74 -8.59
C THR A 539 27.69 -8.08 -8.09
N GLY A 540 27.91 -9.13 -8.85
CA GLY A 540 27.36 -10.42 -8.45
C GLY A 540 27.84 -11.57 -9.30
N ILE A 541 27.37 -12.76 -8.90
CA ILE A 541 27.65 -14.04 -9.55
C ILE A 541 26.30 -14.71 -9.85
N GLU A 542 26.17 -15.19 -11.06
CA GLU A 542 25.08 -16.10 -11.49
C GLU A 542 25.67 -17.47 -11.79
N PHE A 543 25.04 -18.52 -11.31
CA PHE A 543 25.49 -19.89 -11.52
C PHE A 543 24.35 -20.84 -11.87
N SER A 544 24.70 -21.91 -12.56
CA SER A 544 23.86 -23.08 -12.78
C SER A 544 24.73 -24.35 -12.73
N VAL A 545 24.26 -25.34 -12.01
CA VAL A 545 25.02 -26.58 -11.75
C VAL A 545 24.12 -27.81 -11.87
N LEU A 546 24.75 -28.99 -12.01
CA LEU A 546 24.07 -30.30 -12.03
C LEU A 546 23.04 -30.43 -13.16
N ASN A 547 23.42 -30.02 -14.38
CA ASN A 547 22.56 -30.01 -15.56
C ASN A 547 21.31 -29.13 -15.37
N GLY A 548 21.51 -27.92 -14.80
CA GLY A 548 20.48 -26.94 -14.53
C GLY A 548 19.57 -27.29 -13.35
N ARG A 549 19.88 -28.30 -12.55
CA ARG A 549 19.05 -28.66 -11.39
C ARG A 549 19.10 -27.62 -10.27
N LEU A 550 20.23 -26.96 -10.09
CA LEU A 550 20.37 -25.88 -9.13
C LEU A 550 20.93 -24.68 -9.86
N SER A 551 20.21 -23.57 -9.77
CA SER A 551 20.61 -22.27 -10.30
C SER A 551 20.40 -21.18 -9.27
N GLY A 552 21.14 -20.10 -9.39
CA GLY A 552 20.98 -18.98 -8.47
C GLY A 552 21.90 -17.83 -8.78
N GLY A 553 21.79 -16.81 -7.92
CA GLY A 553 22.61 -15.63 -7.97
C GLY A 553 22.84 -15.03 -6.59
N PHE A 554 24.00 -14.42 -6.43
CA PHE A 554 24.37 -13.57 -5.31
C PHE A 554 24.72 -12.21 -5.86
N GLU A 555 24.12 -11.15 -5.31
CA GLU A 555 24.36 -9.78 -5.75
C GLU A 555 24.61 -8.88 -4.55
N PHE A 556 25.62 -8.04 -4.65
CA PHE A 556 25.84 -6.88 -3.78
C PHE A 556 25.41 -5.64 -4.53
N PHE A 557 24.68 -4.75 -3.86
CA PHE A 557 24.31 -3.46 -4.41
C PHE A 557 24.63 -2.31 -3.45
N SER A 558 24.92 -1.16 -4.03
CA SER A 558 25.02 0.13 -3.33
C SER A 558 24.36 1.21 -4.16
N ARG A 559 23.32 1.82 -3.63
CA ARG A 559 22.56 2.92 -4.25
C ARG A 559 22.80 4.18 -3.45
N TYR A 560 23.45 5.15 -4.07
CA TYR A 560 23.79 6.44 -3.49
C TYR A 560 22.96 7.54 -4.16
N ALA A 561 22.00 8.10 -3.46
CA ALA A 561 21.22 9.25 -3.88
C ALA A 561 21.93 10.52 -3.41
N LYS A 562 22.26 11.36 -4.36
CA LYS A 562 22.97 12.63 -4.16
C LYS A 562 22.09 13.80 -4.58
N ASP A 563 22.24 14.92 -3.87
CA ASP A 563 21.48 16.14 -4.15
C ASP A 563 19.96 15.85 -4.10
N LEU A 564 19.48 15.18 -3.03
CA LEU A 564 18.08 14.77 -2.87
C LEU A 564 17.14 15.94 -3.09
N LEU A 565 16.08 15.70 -3.84
CA LEU A 565 14.98 16.66 -3.99
C LEU A 565 14.15 16.66 -2.70
N PHE A 566 14.25 17.73 -1.92
CA PHE A 566 13.65 17.82 -0.61
C PHE A 566 13.02 19.18 -0.36
N ASN A 567 11.88 19.21 0.35
CA ASN A 567 11.29 20.46 0.84
C ASN A 567 11.95 20.86 2.16
N ARG A 568 12.98 21.69 2.08
CA ARG A 568 13.71 22.21 3.26
C ARG A 568 12.77 23.05 4.12
N PRO A 569 12.59 22.73 5.41
CA PRO A 569 11.79 23.56 6.31
C PRO A 569 12.41 24.96 6.46
N LEU A 570 11.57 25.98 6.41
CA LEU A 570 11.96 27.36 6.63
C LEU A 570 11.40 27.89 7.96
N ALA A 571 12.02 28.93 8.51
CA ALA A 571 11.46 29.65 9.64
C ALA A 571 10.17 30.36 9.19
N ALA A 572 9.12 30.32 10.01
CA ALA A 572 7.83 30.96 9.72
C ALA A 572 7.94 32.47 9.40
N SER A 573 8.96 33.15 9.93
CA SER A 573 9.27 34.56 9.64
C SER A 573 9.62 34.86 8.18
N THR A 574 9.95 33.83 7.37
CA THR A 574 10.22 33.97 5.92
C THR A 574 8.95 34.06 5.08
N GLY A 575 7.76 33.84 5.67
CA GLY A 575 6.48 33.81 4.97
C GLY A 575 6.20 32.51 4.21
N SER A 576 7.09 31.51 4.28
CA SER A 576 6.93 30.18 3.68
C SER A 576 7.35 29.10 4.66
N ASN A 577 6.61 27.99 4.71
CA ASN A 577 6.92 26.88 5.61
C ASN A 577 8.06 25.99 5.08
N SER A 578 8.25 25.96 3.76
CA SER A 578 9.27 25.15 3.11
C SER A 578 9.73 25.74 1.79
N TYR A 579 10.87 25.26 1.33
CA TYR A 579 11.50 25.65 0.08
C TYR A 579 12.10 24.40 -0.60
N PRO A 580 11.78 24.12 -1.87
CA PRO A 580 12.33 22.98 -2.55
C PRO A 580 13.81 23.21 -2.84
N ASP A 581 14.62 22.24 -2.51
CA ASP A 581 16.08 22.36 -2.67
C ASP A 581 16.70 20.99 -2.97
N ASN A 582 17.92 21.01 -3.52
CA ASN A 582 18.75 19.83 -3.72
C ASN A 582 19.69 19.67 -2.54
N ILE A 583 19.26 18.93 -1.51
CA ILE A 583 20.00 18.86 -0.24
C ILE A 583 19.97 17.46 0.35
N GLY A 584 21.11 17.11 0.96
CA GLY A 584 21.26 15.82 1.62
C GLY A 584 21.61 14.69 0.66
N ASP A 585 22.28 13.72 1.22
CA ASP A 585 22.68 12.50 0.53
C ASP A 585 22.31 11.28 1.35
N MET A 586 21.91 10.22 0.66
CA MET A 586 21.49 8.98 1.29
C MET A 586 22.07 7.77 0.55
N ARG A 587 22.35 6.69 1.27
CA ARG A 587 22.83 5.44 0.69
C ARG A 587 22.04 4.24 1.18
N ASN A 588 21.69 3.36 0.24
CA ASN A 588 21.16 2.02 0.53
C ASN A 588 22.16 0.99 0.05
N THR A 589 22.62 0.11 0.93
CA THR A 589 23.60 -0.93 0.62
C THR A 589 23.11 -2.27 1.12
N GLY A 590 23.21 -3.31 0.28
CA GLY A 590 22.69 -4.61 0.66
C GLY A 590 23.15 -5.77 -0.21
N PHE A 591 22.59 -6.94 0.08
CA PHE A 591 22.81 -8.18 -0.64
C PHE A 591 21.48 -8.80 -1.06
N GLU A 592 21.48 -9.39 -2.22
CA GLU A 592 20.35 -10.19 -2.74
C GLU A 592 20.85 -11.59 -3.07
N VAL A 593 20.01 -12.57 -2.75
CA VAL A 593 20.25 -13.99 -3.04
C VAL A 593 19.00 -14.55 -3.71
N GLU A 594 19.19 -15.26 -4.80
CA GLU A 594 18.13 -16.01 -5.47
C GLU A 594 18.64 -17.42 -5.72
N LEU A 595 17.87 -18.44 -5.32
CA LEU A 595 18.19 -19.84 -5.51
C LEU A 595 16.96 -20.57 -6.04
N SER A 596 17.13 -21.41 -7.05
CA SER A 596 16.09 -22.29 -7.58
C SER A 596 16.65 -23.69 -7.81
N GLY A 597 15.96 -24.69 -7.27
CA GLY A 597 16.41 -26.06 -7.35
C GLY A 597 15.31 -27.06 -7.73
N ASP A 598 15.61 -27.94 -8.71
CA ASP A 598 14.76 -29.06 -9.06
C ASP A 598 15.10 -30.25 -8.13
N ILE A 599 14.31 -30.42 -7.07
CA ILE A 599 14.47 -31.50 -6.10
C ILE A 599 14.24 -32.87 -6.77
N ILE A 600 13.17 -32.95 -7.58
CA ILE A 600 12.86 -34.10 -8.41
C ILE A 600 12.70 -33.62 -9.84
N ARG A 601 13.38 -34.27 -10.78
CA ARG A 601 13.27 -33.99 -12.22
C ARG A 601 13.24 -35.27 -12.98
N THR A 602 12.02 -35.73 -13.31
CA THR A 602 11.78 -36.91 -14.13
C THR A 602 10.77 -36.58 -15.23
N SER A 603 10.53 -37.51 -16.15
CA SER A 603 9.50 -37.33 -17.18
C SER A 603 8.07 -37.23 -16.63
N LYS A 604 7.80 -37.69 -15.42
CA LYS A 604 6.46 -37.77 -14.82
C LYS A 604 6.31 -36.87 -13.59
N ILE A 605 7.41 -36.56 -12.92
CA ILE A 605 7.41 -35.77 -11.69
C ILE A 605 8.46 -34.66 -11.82
N ASN A 606 8.06 -33.45 -11.63
CA ASN A 606 8.94 -32.29 -11.53
C ASN A 606 8.58 -31.54 -10.26
N TRP A 607 9.53 -31.41 -9.33
CA TRP A 607 9.39 -30.65 -8.09
C TRP A 607 10.50 -29.61 -7.98
N ASN A 608 10.12 -28.34 -8.02
CA ASN A 608 11.01 -27.20 -7.91
C ASN A 608 10.74 -26.45 -6.60
N ILE A 609 11.82 -25.93 -6.00
CA ILE A 609 11.76 -24.97 -4.88
C ILE A 609 12.61 -23.76 -5.28
N SER A 610 12.06 -22.56 -5.09
CA SER A 610 12.76 -21.30 -5.29
C SER A 610 12.70 -20.45 -4.03
N VAL A 611 13.83 -19.83 -3.70
CA VAL A 611 13.97 -18.95 -2.51
C VAL A 611 14.67 -17.67 -2.96
N ASN A 612 14.17 -16.54 -2.52
CA ASN A 612 14.89 -15.29 -2.60
C ASN A 612 14.98 -14.63 -1.23
N ALA A 613 16.06 -13.86 -1.02
CA ALA A 613 16.32 -13.14 0.22
C ALA A 613 17.05 -11.84 -0.09
N THR A 614 16.62 -10.76 0.55
CA THR A 614 17.25 -9.45 0.44
C THR A 614 17.49 -8.87 1.82
N THR A 615 18.68 -8.34 2.03
CA THR A 615 19.03 -7.54 3.21
C THR A 615 19.60 -6.21 2.74
N TYR A 616 19.26 -5.11 3.43
CA TYR A 616 19.86 -3.82 3.15
C TYR A 616 19.86 -2.91 4.37
N LYS A 617 20.76 -1.92 4.33
CA LYS A 617 20.85 -0.84 5.30
C LYS A 617 20.73 0.49 4.60
N ASN A 618 19.84 1.32 5.13
CA ASN A 618 19.69 2.72 4.74
C ASN A 618 20.59 3.59 5.63
N LYS A 619 21.27 4.58 5.05
CA LYS A 619 22.11 5.53 5.79
C LYS A 619 22.02 6.93 5.19
N ILE A 620 21.67 7.90 6.02
CA ILE A 620 21.77 9.33 5.71
C ILE A 620 23.26 9.71 5.83
N LEU A 621 23.82 10.27 4.77
CA LEU A 621 25.23 10.63 4.72
C LEU A 621 25.44 12.09 5.07
N THR A 622 24.60 12.97 4.52
CA THR A 622 24.67 14.42 4.77
C THR A 622 23.28 15.01 4.94
N LEU A 623 23.16 15.98 5.82
CA LEU A 623 21.98 16.84 6.00
C LEU A 623 22.39 18.31 5.71
N PRO A 624 21.41 19.21 5.49
CA PRO A 624 21.66 20.64 5.47
C PRO A 624 22.45 21.09 6.70
N GLU A 625 23.39 22.03 6.52
CA GLU A 625 24.29 22.46 7.58
C GLU A 625 23.55 22.89 8.85
N GLU A 626 22.46 23.66 8.71
CA GLU A 626 21.60 24.11 9.80
C GLU A 626 20.82 22.99 10.52
N LYS A 627 20.78 21.79 9.94
CA LYS A 627 20.08 20.61 10.49
C LYS A 627 21.02 19.46 10.89
N ARG A 628 22.31 19.63 10.69
CA ARG A 628 23.30 18.57 10.93
C ARG A 628 23.32 18.11 12.39
N GLU A 629 23.27 19.06 13.33
CA GLU A 629 23.26 18.74 14.77
C GLU A 629 21.87 18.38 15.27
N SER A 630 20.85 19.17 14.89
CA SER A 630 19.47 18.98 15.39
C SER A 630 18.74 17.81 14.74
N GLY A 631 19.13 17.39 13.54
CA GLY A 631 18.39 16.46 12.71
C GLY A 631 17.10 17.06 12.13
N ILE A 632 16.38 16.27 11.35
CA ILE A 632 15.05 16.62 10.78
C ILE A 632 14.02 15.64 11.28
N TRP A 633 12.98 16.14 11.92
CA TRP A 633 11.86 15.34 12.40
C TRP A 633 10.86 15.07 11.27
N ASN A 634 10.34 13.84 11.22
CA ASN A 634 9.25 13.42 10.36
C ASN A 634 8.33 12.49 11.17
N GLY A 635 7.31 13.06 11.82
CA GLY A 635 6.47 12.31 12.75
C GLY A 635 7.28 11.75 13.92
N ILE A 636 7.25 10.43 14.09
CA ILE A 636 7.98 9.69 15.14
C ILE A 636 9.40 9.27 14.71
N PHE A 637 9.81 9.65 13.50
CA PHE A 637 11.14 9.42 12.97
C PHE A 637 12.00 10.67 13.07
N LYS A 638 13.30 10.48 13.16
CA LYS A 638 14.25 11.58 13.09
C LYS A 638 15.44 11.23 12.20
N MET A 639 15.60 12.01 11.16
CA MET A 639 16.76 11.92 10.26
C MET A 639 17.97 12.55 10.92
N VAL A 640 19.03 11.78 11.10
CA VAL A 640 20.34 12.24 11.58
C VAL A 640 21.45 11.68 10.70
N GLU A 641 22.55 12.39 10.56
CA GLU A 641 23.71 11.88 9.81
C GLU A 641 24.23 10.57 10.44
N GLY A 642 24.44 9.57 9.59
CA GLY A 642 24.84 8.24 10.01
C GLY A 642 23.69 7.29 10.41
N GLY A 643 22.49 7.81 10.64
CA GLY A 643 21.26 7.05 10.92
C GLY A 643 20.50 6.64 9.66
N SER A 644 19.39 5.93 9.86
CA SER A 644 18.42 5.59 8.83
C SER A 644 17.34 6.68 8.72
N TYR A 645 16.72 6.80 7.54
CA TYR A 645 15.54 7.62 7.33
C TYR A 645 14.35 7.19 8.22
N TYR A 646 14.29 5.90 8.58
CA TYR A 646 13.23 5.28 9.36
C TYR A 646 13.67 4.88 10.77
N ASP A 647 14.63 5.60 11.35
CA ASP A 647 14.98 5.44 12.76
C ASP A 647 13.95 6.12 13.65
N TYR A 648 13.31 5.36 14.54
CA TYR A 648 12.41 5.91 15.55
C TYR A 648 13.17 6.74 16.58
N TYR A 649 12.63 7.92 16.86
CA TYR A 649 13.06 8.75 17.98
C TYR A 649 11.83 9.07 18.81
N ILE A 650 11.64 8.31 19.84
CA ILE A 650 10.48 8.38 20.73
C ILE A 650 10.91 8.12 22.17
N LYS A 651 10.02 8.44 23.10
CA LYS A 651 10.26 8.21 24.52
C LYS A 651 10.37 6.73 24.84
N GLU A 652 11.39 6.38 25.64
CA GLU A 652 11.61 5.00 26.04
C GLU A 652 10.77 4.66 27.26
N TRP A 653 9.95 3.64 27.14
CA TRP A 653 9.11 3.11 28.20
C TRP A 653 9.94 2.41 29.28
N ALA A 654 9.75 2.76 30.55
CA ALA A 654 10.45 2.19 31.68
C ALA A 654 9.58 1.24 32.54
N GLY A 655 8.33 0.99 32.09
CA GLY A 655 7.41 0.11 32.80
C GLY A 655 6.39 0.85 33.67
N VAL A 656 5.77 0.11 34.56
CA VAL A 656 4.79 0.60 35.55
C VAL A 656 5.42 0.55 36.95
N ASP A 657 5.28 1.63 37.67
CA ASP A 657 5.74 1.65 39.08
C ASP A 657 4.89 0.66 39.90
N PRO A 658 5.50 -0.35 40.53
CA PRO A 658 4.76 -1.35 41.30
C PRO A 658 4.12 -0.80 42.57
N GLU A 659 4.53 0.39 43.05
CA GLU A 659 4.00 0.97 44.28
C GLU A 659 2.70 1.74 44.09
N ASP A 660 2.57 2.47 42.95
CA ASP A 660 1.41 3.32 42.68
C ASP A 660 0.71 3.08 41.33
N GLY A 661 1.27 2.19 40.51
CA GLY A 661 0.69 1.84 39.21
C GLY A 661 0.84 2.88 38.10
N LYS A 662 1.65 3.91 38.28
CA LYS A 662 1.86 4.96 37.27
C LYS A 662 2.84 4.50 36.19
N ALA A 663 2.59 4.98 34.99
CA ALA A 663 3.50 4.83 33.86
C ALA A 663 4.83 5.54 34.12
N MET A 664 5.94 4.96 33.68
CA MET A 664 7.28 5.53 33.76
C MET A 664 7.99 5.53 32.41
N TRP A 665 8.78 6.56 32.19
CA TRP A 665 9.65 6.73 31.02
C TRP A 665 11.06 7.07 31.48
N TYR A 666 12.03 6.90 30.57
CA TYR A 666 13.41 7.32 30.83
C TYR A 666 13.62 8.79 30.44
N LYS A 667 14.42 9.49 31.23
CA LYS A 667 14.92 10.84 30.96
C LYS A 667 16.42 10.94 31.20
N ASP A 668 17.08 11.85 30.47
CA ASP A 668 18.46 12.23 30.73
C ASP A 668 18.51 13.34 31.77
N VAL A 669 19.34 13.14 32.79
CA VAL A 669 19.63 14.14 33.83
C VAL A 669 21.13 14.47 33.79
N THR A 670 21.45 15.73 33.47
CA THR A 670 22.86 16.18 33.45
C THR A 670 23.22 16.88 34.74
N ASP A 671 24.23 16.40 35.42
CA ASP A 671 24.73 16.97 36.64
C ASP A 671 25.53 18.27 36.40
N LYS A 672 25.95 18.98 37.47
CA LYS A 672 26.71 20.21 37.38
C LYS A 672 28.11 20.03 36.77
N ASN A 673 28.59 18.82 36.67
CA ASN A 673 29.90 18.46 36.07
C ASN A 673 29.78 18.06 34.61
N GLY A 674 28.54 18.08 34.03
CA GLY A 674 28.29 17.70 32.63
C GLY A 674 28.10 16.18 32.43
N ASN A 675 28.03 15.37 33.52
CA ASN A 675 27.76 13.94 33.38
C ASN A 675 26.26 13.73 33.20
N THR A 676 25.86 13.00 32.17
CA THR A 676 24.47 12.65 31.93
C THR A 676 24.19 11.23 32.41
N THR A 677 23.15 11.08 33.23
CA THR A 677 22.64 9.80 33.76
C THR A 677 21.22 9.59 33.23
N LYS A 678 20.88 8.32 32.98
CA LYS A 678 19.54 7.93 32.54
C LYS A 678 18.72 7.54 33.77
N GLU A 679 17.67 8.31 34.03
CA GLU A 679 16.78 8.12 35.17
C GLU A 679 15.35 7.88 34.75
N THR A 680 14.48 7.39 35.65
CA THR A 680 13.06 7.25 35.36
C THR A 680 12.27 8.50 35.76
N THR A 681 11.20 8.82 35.04
CA THR A 681 10.25 9.87 35.39
C THR A 681 8.82 9.37 35.16
N LYS A 682 7.88 9.85 35.96
CA LYS A 682 6.44 9.66 35.81
C LYS A 682 5.78 10.80 35.00
N THR A 683 6.56 11.79 34.61
CA THR A 683 6.10 12.94 33.84
C THR A 683 6.52 12.79 32.36
N TYR A 684 5.59 12.47 31.48
CA TYR A 684 5.87 12.22 30.07
C TYR A 684 6.61 13.37 29.37
N SER A 685 6.28 14.64 29.67
CA SER A 685 6.93 15.81 29.09
C SER A 685 8.39 16.00 29.48
N GLU A 686 8.84 15.40 30.58
CA GLU A 686 10.25 15.42 31.02
C GLU A 686 11.08 14.30 30.37
N ALA A 687 10.41 13.28 29.79
CA ALA A 687 11.10 12.13 29.20
C ALA A 687 11.90 12.57 27.95
N THR A 688 13.05 11.93 27.76
CA THR A 688 13.92 12.17 26.60
C THR A 688 13.54 11.28 25.44
N ASP A 689 13.59 11.82 24.20
CA ASP A 689 13.41 11.03 22.98
C ASP A 689 14.72 10.32 22.65
N TYR A 690 14.69 8.99 22.63
CA TYR A 690 15.84 8.16 22.29
C TYR A 690 15.65 7.50 20.92
N LYS A 691 16.78 7.15 20.29
CA LYS A 691 16.73 6.24 19.14
C LYS A 691 16.24 4.88 19.62
N ALA A 692 15.05 4.50 19.18
CA ALA A 692 14.30 3.35 19.72
C ALA A 692 14.20 2.17 18.74
N GLY A 693 15.01 2.15 17.69
CA GLY A 693 15.01 1.12 16.66
C GLY A 693 14.76 1.67 15.26
N CYS A 694 14.46 0.80 14.31
CA CYS A 694 14.27 1.14 12.91
C CYS A 694 13.07 0.38 12.34
N ALA A 695 12.31 1.02 11.45
CA ALA A 695 11.19 0.37 10.78
C ALA A 695 11.63 -0.62 9.67
N LEU A 696 12.84 -0.45 9.13
CA LEU A 696 13.33 -1.30 8.07
C LEU A 696 13.66 -2.71 8.55
N PRO A 697 13.29 -3.75 7.78
CA PRO A 697 13.62 -5.13 8.11
C PRO A 697 15.11 -5.44 7.95
N ASP A 698 15.59 -6.42 8.70
CA ASP A 698 16.95 -6.97 8.53
C ASP A 698 17.03 -7.90 7.32
N LEU A 699 15.96 -8.66 7.05
CA LEU A 699 15.87 -9.62 5.94
C LEU A 699 14.43 -9.76 5.48
N TYR A 700 14.21 -9.80 4.17
CA TYR A 700 12.91 -10.14 3.59
C TYR A 700 13.06 -10.93 2.30
N GLY A 701 12.00 -11.66 1.94
CA GLY A 701 12.03 -12.45 0.71
C GLY A 701 10.79 -13.31 0.52
N GLY A 702 10.96 -14.32 -0.34
CA GLY A 702 9.92 -15.26 -0.68
C GLY A 702 10.44 -16.69 -0.84
N ILE A 703 9.55 -17.62 -0.62
CA ILE A 703 9.78 -19.05 -0.87
C ILE A 703 8.62 -19.54 -1.73
N SER A 704 8.93 -20.14 -2.84
CA SER A 704 7.91 -20.78 -3.68
C SER A 704 8.28 -22.24 -3.98
N THR A 705 7.28 -23.08 -4.08
CA THR A 705 7.45 -24.46 -4.52
C THR A 705 6.40 -24.82 -5.54
N SER A 706 6.77 -25.60 -6.54
CA SER A 706 5.88 -26.14 -7.55
C SER A 706 6.16 -27.61 -7.79
N LEU A 707 5.10 -28.42 -7.79
CA LEU A 707 5.16 -29.87 -8.05
C LEU A 707 4.18 -30.19 -9.18
N ASN A 708 4.72 -30.78 -10.25
CA ASN A 708 3.92 -31.35 -11.33
C ASN A 708 4.10 -32.89 -11.32
N ALA A 709 3.01 -33.65 -11.18
CA ALA A 709 3.07 -35.11 -11.11
C ALA A 709 1.78 -35.73 -11.66
N TYR A 710 1.89 -36.59 -12.66
CA TYR A 710 0.78 -37.41 -13.21
C TYR A 710 -0.48 -36.60 -13.58
N GLY A 711 -0.32 -35.38 -14.10
CA GLY A 711 -1.42 -34.49 -14.47
C GLY A 711 -1.88 -33.56 -13.35
N PHE A 712 -1.42 -33.79 -12.12
CA PHE A 712 -1.57 -32.81 -11.02
C PHE A 712 -0.51 -31.73 -11.09
N ASP A 713 -0.90 -30.52 -10.81
CA ASP A 713 -0.02 -29.40 -10.53
C ASP A 713 -0.36 -28.82 -9.15
N PHE A 714 0.66 -28.56 -8.36
CA PHE A 714 0.57 -28.00 -7.02
C PHE A 714 1.59 -26.88 -6.87
N SER A 715 1.19 -25.76 -6.31
CA SER A 715 2.11 -24.67 -5.97
C SER A 715 1.76 -24.00 -4.65
N ILE A 716 2.81 -23.56 -3.95
CA ILE A 716 2.70 -22.70 -2.77
C ILE A 716 3.65 -21.52 -2.94
N ALA A 717 3.21 -20.34 -2.52
CA ALA A 717 4.04 -19.16 -2.39
C ALA A 717 3.94 -18.60 -0.98
N LEU A 718 5.08 -18.37 -0.37
CA LEU A 718 5.24 -17.74 0.94
C LEU A 718 6.03 -16.44 0.78
N THR A 719 5.71 -15.44 1.59
CA THR A 719 6.56 -14.26 1.79
C THR A 719 6.92 -14.14 3.27
N TYR A 720 8.10 -13.64 3.54
CA TYR A 720 8.58 -13.47 4.91
C TYR A 720 9.35 -12.17 5.07
N GLN A 721 9.36 -11.69 6.29
CA GLN A 721 10.16 -10.58 6.77
C GLN A 721 10.66 -10.90 8.16
N LEU A 722 11.93 -10.60 8.42
CA LEU A 722 12.57 -10.76 9.73
C LEU A 722 13.18 -9.43 10.15
N GLY A 723 13.05 -9.09 11.42
CA GLY A 723 13.50 -7.82 11.95
C GLY A 723 12.57 -6.67 11.59
N GLY A 724 13.01 -5.44 11.92
CA GLY A 724 12.20 -4.24 11.81
C GLY A 724 11.19 -4.10 12.96
N GLN A 725 10.76 -2.87 13.17
CA GLN A 725 9.74 -2.52 14.16
C GLN A 725 8.65 -1.68 13.50
N GLY A 726 7.44 -1.74 14.05
CA GLY A 726 6.32 -0.92 13.65
C GLY A 726 5.61 -0.34 14.87
N TYR A 727 5.20 0.91 14.77
CA TYR A 727 4.39 1.54 15.80
C TYR A 727 2.91 1.21 15.56
N ASP A 728 2.31 0.51 16.51
CA ASP A 728 0.93 0.04 16.43
C ASP A 728 -0.02 1.05 17.07
N TYR A 729 -0.45 2.08 16.31
CA TYR A 729 -1.40 3.09 16.78
C TYR A 729 -2.76 2.51 17.14
N THR A 730 -3.19 1.45 16.46
CA THR A 730 -4.46 0.78 16.78
C THR A 730 -4.41 0.19 18.19
N TYR A 731 -3.35 -0.54 18.50
CA TYR A 731 -3.18 -1.11 19.83
C TYR A 731 -2.97 -0.03 20.90
N ALA A 732 -2.18 1.01 20.59
CA ALA A 732 -2.00 2.16 21.50
C ALA A 732 -3.34 2.81 21.86
N THR A 733 -4.20 3.01 20.88
CA THR A 733 -5.56 3.53 21.09
C THR A 733 -6.39 2.61 21.98
N LEU A 734 -6.38 1.32 21.72
CA LEU A 734 -7.17 0.33 22.47
C LEU A 734 -6.64 0.04 23.89
N MET A 735 -5.42 0.47 24.21
CA MET A 735 -4.78 0.36 25.53
C MET A 735 -4.82 1.65 26.34
N ASN A 736 -5.63 2.62 25.92
CA ASN A 736 -5.75 3.91 26.58
C ASN A 736 -6.96 3.96 27.52
N SER A 737 -6.71 4.29 28.78
CA SER A 737 -7.73 4.48 29.81
C SER A 737 -8.28 5.92 29.92
N ALA A 738 -7.82 6.85 29.08
CA ALA A 738 -8.22 8.26 29.15
C ALA A 738 -8.71 8.80 27.78
N GLN A 739 -9.12 7.93 26.87
CA GLN A 739 -9.67 8.38 25.56
C GLN A 739 -11.08 8.97 25.64
N GLY A 740 -11.67 9.00 26.80
CA GLY A 740 -13.06 9.41 27.00
C GLY A 740 -14.03 8.26 26.99
N ALA A 741 -15.23 8.53 27.45
CA ALA A 741 -16.30 7.56 27.57
C ALA A 741 -16.63 6.93 26.21
N GLY A 742 -16.80 5.62 26.18
CA GLY A 742 -17.39 4.91 25.04
C GLY A 742 -16.41 4.35 24.02
N THR A 743 -15.11 4.61 24.12
CA THR A 743 -14.10 3.93 23.29
C THR A 743 -13.88 2.52 23.81
N ASN A 744 -13.74 1.54 22.91
CA ASN A 744 -13.49 0.16 23.24
C ASN A 744 -12.02 -0.09 23.67
N TYR A 745 -11.75 -1.25 24.23
CA TYR A 745 -10.43 -1.67 24.73
C TYR A 745 -9.96 -2.96 24.07
N HIS A 746 -8.64 -3.13 24.00
CA HIS A 746 -8.03 -4.45 23.84
C HIS A 746 -8.15 -5.23 25.16
N ASN A 747 -8.35 -6.56 25.10
CA ASN A 747 -8.51 -7.37 26.31
C ASN A 747 -7.28 -7.34 27.23
N ASP A 748 -6.09 -7.02 26.71
CA ASP A 748 -4.87 -6.84 27.55
C ASP A 748 -5.03 -5.75 28.61
N ILE A 749 -5.96 -4.79 28.46
CA ILE A 749 -6.26 -3.75 29.45
C ILE A 749 -6.69 -4.33 30.79
N LEU A 750 -7.26 -5.56 30.78
CA LEU A 750 -7.68 -6.26 32.00
C LEU A 750 -6.52 -6.59 32.93
N ASN A 751 -5.29 -6.65 32.38
CA ASN A 751 -4.05 -6.84 33.15
C ASN A 751 -3.56 -5.57 33.86
N ALA A 752 -4.37 -4.48 33.87
CA ALA A 752 -4.00 -3.24 34.50
C ALA A 752 -3.60 -3.41 35.97
N TRP A 753 -2.63 -2.59 36.36
CA TRP A 753 -2.13 -2.58 37.76
C TRP A 753 -3.26 -2.47 38.77
N THR A 754 -3.13 -3.30 39.81
CA THR A 754 -3.91 -3.25 41.06
C THR A 754 -2.99 -3.58 42.22
N PRO A 755 -3.37 -3.32 43.50
CA PRO A 755 -2.59 -3.74 44.65
C PRO A 755 -2.28 -5.26 44.68
N GLU A 756 -3.12 -6.09 44.05
CA GLU A 756 -2.96 -7.54 43.92
C GLU A 756 -2.16 -7.93 42.65
N ASN A 757 -2.10 -7.06 41.63
CA ASN A 757 -1.37 -7.27 40.37
C ASN A 757 -0.35 -6.14 40.16
N LYS A 758 0.69 -6.10 41.02
CA LYS A 758 1.70 -5.02 41.00
C LYS A 758 2.71 -5.13 39.85
N TYR A 759 2.96 -6.34 39.35
CA TYR A 759 3.99 -6.60 38.32
C TYR A 759 3.35 -6.79 36.97
N THR A 760 2.96 -5.68 36.36
CA THR A 760 2.34 -5.62 35.04
C THR A 760 2.96 -4.48 34.25
N ASP A 761 2.84 -4.50 32.92
CA ASP A 761 3.21 -3.42 32.00
C ASP A 761 2.02 -2.53 31.59
N VAL A 762 0.83 -2.80 32.17
CA VAL A 762 -0.38 -2.01 31.95
C VAL A 762 -0.62 -1.10 33.15
N PRO A 763 -0.54 0.23 33.00
CA PRO A 763 -0.73 1.17 34.09
C PRO A 763 -2.09 1.05 34.77
N LYS A 764 -2.19 1.57 36.00
CA LYS A 764 -3.46 1.72 36.71
C LYS A 764 -4.45 2.51 35.85
N LEU A 765 -5.68 2.02 35.77
CA LEU A 765 -6.74 2.66 35.02
C LEU A 765 -7.16 3.98 35.68
N ASN A 766 -7.17 5.06 34.92
CA ASN A 766 -7.56 6.39 35.39
C ASN A 766 -8.06 7.22 34.19
N ALA A 767 -9.31 7.62 34.18
CA ALA A 767 -9.94 8.36 33.09
C ALA A 767 -9.32 9.74 32.80
N LYS A 768 -8.45 10.26 33.66
CA LYS A 768 -7.71 11.52 33.44
C LYS A 768 -6.23 11.35 33.11
N GLU A 769 -5.70 10.14 33.16
CA GLU A 769 -4.28 9.90 32.89
C GLU A 769 -4.02 9.69 31.39
N SER A 770 -4.00 10.78 30.66
CA SER A 770 -3.89 10.79 29.19
C SER A 770 -2.53 10.33 28.65
N ASN A 771 -1.50 10.21 29.50
CA ASN A 771 -0.16 9.86 29.05
C ASN A 771 0.10 8.35 28.97
N ASN A 772 -0.82 7.51 29.49
CA ASN A 772 -0.64 6.06 29.53
C ASN A 772 -0.43 5.44 28.14
N ASN A 773 -0.97 6.05 27.07
CA ASN A 773 -0.79 5.61 25.69
C ASN A 773 0.00 6.60 24.82
N SER A 774 0.66 7.59 25.42
CA SER A 774 1.50 8.52 24.68
C SER A 774 2.62 7.81 23.93
N THR A 775 3.06 8.43 22.82
CA THR A 775 4.05 7.85 21.91
C THR A 775 5.30 7.41 22.64
N SER A 776 5.54 6.11 22.68
CA SER A 776 6.69 5.51 23.38
C SER A 776 7.00 4.12 22.83
N THR A 777 8.12 3.56 23.25
CA THR A 777 8.53 2.20 22.86
C THR A 777 7.57 1.11 23.34
N ARG A 778 6.64 1.40 24.23
CA ARG A 778 5.59 0.47 24.68
C ARG A 778 4.78 -0.09 23.52
N PHE A 779 4.56 0.70 22.48
CA PHE A 779 3.71 0.36 21.34
C PHE A 779 4.49 0.00 20.08
N LEU A 780 5.83 -0.06 20.16
CA LEU A 780 6.64 -0.67 19.13
C LEU A 780 6.47 -2.19 19.17
N THR A 781 6.22 -2.77 18.01
CA THR A 781 6.08 -4.23 17.85
C THR A 781 6.97 -4.70 16.70
N SER A 782 7.35 -5.98 16.72
CA SER A 782 8.11 -6.56 15.61
C SER A 782 7.27 -6.57 14.33
N THR A 783 7.87 -6.18 13.20
CA THR A 783 7.29 -6.32 11.87
C THR A 783 7.64 -7.65 11.20
N SER A 784 8.26 -8.57 11.92
CA SER A 784 8.53 -9.92 11.42
C SER A 784 7.22 -10.65 11.13
N TYR A 785 7.18 -11.30 9.96
CA TYR A 785 6.03 -12.11 9.56
C TYR A 785 6.41 -13.28 8.66
N LEU A 786 5.53 -14.26 8.61
CA LEU A 786 5.44 -15.30 7.58
C LEU A 786 4.02 -15.29 7.02
N SER A 787 3.90 -15.11 5.71
CA SER A 787 2.61 -15.07 5.03
C SER A 787 2.51 -16.16 3.97
N LEU A 788 1.47 -16.97 4.07
CA LEU A 788 1.08 -17.91 3.02
C LEU A 788 0.25 -17.17 1.98
N GLN A 789 0.92 -16.73 0.92
CA GLN A 789 0.36 -15.84 -0.11
C GLN A 789 -0.57 -16.58 -1.06
N ASN A 790 -0.17 -17.77 -1.52
CA ASN A 790 -0.93 -18.50 -2.51
C ASN A 790 -0.76 -20.00 -2.33
N ILE A 791 -1.87 -20.72 -2.53
CA ILE A 791 -1.89 -22.17 -2.75
C ILE A 791 -2.67 -22.42 -4.03
N SER A 792 -2.12 -23.20 -4.95
CA SER A 792 -2.84 -23.66 -6.14
C SER A 792 -2.70 -25.17 -6.28
N VAL A 793 -3.80 -25.82 -6.58
CA VAL A 793 -3.88 -27.26 -6.89
C VAL A 793 -4.69 -27.42 -8.16
N GLY A 794 -4.14 -28.08 -9.16
CA GLY A 794 -4.83 -28.34 -10.41
C GLY A 794 -4.69 -29.80 -10.85
N TYR A 795 -5.63 -30.25 -11.66
CA TYR A 795 -5.58 -31.52 -12.34
C TYR A 795 -5.97 -31.36 -13.81
N THR A 796 -5.06 -31.74 -14.69
CA THR A 796 -5.33 -31.78 -16.13
C THR A 796 -5.83 -33.18 -16.50
N LEU A 797 -7.05 -33.24 -17.01
CA LEU A 797 -7.72 -34.46 -17.33
C LEU A 797 -7.02 -35.18 -18.49
N PRO A 798 -6.92 -36.53 -18.46
CA PRO A 798 -6.40 -37.32 -19.57
C PRO A 798 -7.16 -37.08 -20.87
N LYS A 799 -6.46 -36.98 -21.99
CA LYS A 799 -7.08 -36.72 -23.30
C LYS A 799 -8.21 -37.70 -23.65
N ASN A 800 -8.13 -38.95 -23.23
CA ASN A 800 -9.16 -39.94 -23.49
C ASN A 800 -10.53 -39.59 -22.83
N TRP A 801 -10.50 -38.89 -21.70
CA TRP A 801 -11.73 -38.49 -20.99
C TRP A 801 -12.41 -37.31 -21.65
N ILE A 802 -11.64 -36.45 -22.27
CA ILE A 802 -12.11 -35.19 -22.88
C ILE A 802 -12.31 -35.25 -24.39
N ALA A 803 -11.97 -36.37 -25.01
CA ALA A 803 -12.05 -36.52 -26.46
C ALA A 803 -13.42 -36.20 -27.07
N LYS A 804 -14.51 -36.45 -26.34
CA LYS A 804 -15.88 -36.16 -26.76
C LYS A 804 -16.26 -34.68 -26.62
N LEU A 805 -15.48 -33.89 -25.86
CA LEU A 805 -15.74 -32.45 -25.64
C LEU A 805 -15.12 -31.57 -26.73
N GLY A 806 -14.35 -32.16 -27.67
CA GLY A 806 -13.70 -31.42 -28.75
C GLY A 806 -12.58 -30.45 -28.29
N CYS A 807 -12.11 -30.56 -27.04
CA CYS A 807 -11.03 -29.73 -26.52
C CYS A 807 -9.68 -30.49 -26.48
N GLU A 808 -8.59 -29.74 -26.61
CA GLU A 808 -7.23 -30.27 -26.51
C GLU A 808 -6.82 -30.57 -25.07
N SER A 809 -7.30 -29.74 -24.13
CA SER A 809 -6.96 -29.84 -22.71
C SER A 809 -8.12 -29.28 -21.86
N LEU A 810 -8.36 -29.95 -20.73
CA LEU A 810 -9.27 -29.55 -19.68
C LEU A 810 -8.55 -29.66 -18.34
N ARG A 811 -8.39 -28.52 -17.65
CA ARG A 811 -7.81 -28.46 -16.30
C ARG A 811 -8.86 -27.94 -15.33
N VAL A 812 -9.06 -28.66 -14.23
CA VAL A 812 -9.85 -28.23 -13.08
C VAL A 812 -8.87 -27.83 -11.98
N TYR A 813 -9.10 -26.71 -11.32
CA TYR A 813 -8.18 -26.21 -10.31
C TYR A 813 -8.86 -25.52 -9.14
N PHE A 814 -8.12 -25.46 -8.04
CA PHE A 814 -8.44 -24.72 -6.83
C PHE A 814 -7.30 -23.74 -6.55
N VAL A 815 -7.63 -22.51 -6.15
CA VAL A 815 -6.66 -21.46 -5.78
C VAL A 815 -7.13 -20.78 -4.51
N ALA A 816 -6.22 -20.57 -3.59
CA ALA A 816 -6.44 -19.75 -2.41
C ALA A 816 -5.34 -18.67 -2.30
N ASP A 817 -5.74 -17.41 -2.21
CA ASP A 817 -4.86 -16.25 -2.11
C ASP A 817 -4.96 -15.62 -0.72
N ASN A 818 -3.83 -15.10 -0.19
CA ASN A 818 -3.71 -14.49 1.15
C ASN A 818 -4.26 -15.41 2.26
N VAL A 819 -3.81 -16.67 2.26
CA VAL A 819 -4.40 -17.77 3.05
C VAL A 819 -4.23 -17.57 4.54
N ALA A 820 -3.01 -17.19 4.96
CA ALA A 820 -2.68 -17.02 6.37
C ALA A 820 -1.52 -16.02 6.57
N LEU A 821 -1.54 -15.37 7.73
CA LEU A 821 -0.47 -14.49 8.20
C LEU A 821 -0.12 -14.86 9.64
N LEU A 822 1.16 -15.08 9.89
CA LEU A 822 1.76 -15.14 11.22
C LEU A 822 2.52 -13.84 11.44
N SER A 823 2.14 -13.06 12.45
CA SER A 823 2.77 -11.79 12.84
C SER A 823 2.89 -11.72 14.35
N ALA A 824 3.59 -10.71 14.87
CA ALA A 824 3.87 -10.55 16.28
C ALA A 824 2.63 -10.37 17.16
N ARG A 825 1.55 -9.81 16.61
CA ARG A 825 0.29 -9.58 17.32
C ARG A 825 -0.90 -9.95 16.45
N LYS A 826 -1.90 -10.58 17.03
CA LYS A 826 -3.18 -10.85 16.38
C LYS A 826 -3.85 -9.52 15.96
N GLY A 827 -4.28 -9.40 14.72
CA GLY A 827 -4.87 -8.18 14.15
C GLY A 827 -3.86 -7.22 13.49
N TYR A 828 -2.60 -7.31 13.84
CA TYR A 828 -1.54 -6.50 13.24
C TYR A 828 -1.06 -7.09 11.91
N ASP A 829 -1.16 -6.33 10.83
CA ASP A 829 -0.64 -6.69 9.50
C ASP A 829 0.57 -5.81 9.14
N PRO A 830 1.80 -6.28 9.32
CA PRO A 830 2.99 -5.50 9.01
C PRO A 830 3.20 -5.26 7.50
N ARG A 831 2.50 -5.98 6.63
CA ARG A 831 2.62 -5.84 5.15
C ARG A 831 1.98 -4.55 4.63
N THR A 832 0.99 -4.01 5.34
CA THR A 832 0.29 -2.77 4.97
C THR A 832 0.98 -1.51 5.46
N ASN A 833 2.03 -1.64 6.28
CA ASN A 833 2.66 -0.55 7.01
C ASN A 833 4.19 -0.59 6.89
N TRP A 834 4.67 -0.69 5.68
CA TRP A 834 6.10 -0.74 5.35
C TRP A 834 6.89 0.49 5.86
N ASN A 835 6.21 1.63 6.06
CA ASN A 835 6.78 2.85 6.62
C ASN A 835 6.92 2.84 8.14
N GLY A 836 6.52 1.75 8.81
CA GLY A 836 6.67 1.58 10.25
C GLY A 836 5.52 2.10 11.10
N GLU A 837 4.43 2.58 10.51
CA GLU A 837 3.24 3.08 11.22
C GLU A 837 1.99 2.30 10.82
N SER A 838 1.23 1.78 11.78
CA SER A 838 -0.04 1.08 11.57
C SER A 838 -1.21 1.85 12.14
N ASN A 839 -2.21 2.16 11.32
CA ASN A 839 -3.37 2.92 11.73
C ASN A 839 -4.63 2.52 10.94
N TYR A 840 -5.44 1.60 11.46
CA TYR A 840 -6.75 1.17 10.94
C TYR A 840 -6.82 0.86 9.44
N ASN A 841 -5.70 0.47 8.84
CA ASN A 841 -5.62 0.11 7.43
C ASN A 841 -6.48 -1.12 7.13
N TYR A 842 -7.04 -1.16 5.94
CA TYR A 842 -7.84 -2.30 5.49
C TYR A 842 -6.95 -3.50 5.24
N SER A 843 -7.30 -4.62 5.86
CA SER A 843 -6.53 -5.85 5.73
C SER A 843 -6.68 -6.50 4.36
N ALA A 844 -5.68 -7.26 3.95
CA ALA A 844 -5.69 -7.99 2.70
C ALA A 844 -6.92 -8.91 2.57
N LEU A 845 -7.51 -8.95 1.38
CA LEU A 845 -8.57 -9.86 1.00
C LEU A 845 -8.03 -11.28 0.87
N ARG A 846 -8.66 -12.25 1.51
CA ARG A 846 -8.45 -13.67 1.25
C ARG A 846 -9.48 -14.17 0.25
N SER A 847 -9.01 -14.72 -0.87
CA SER A 847 -9.88 -15.29 -1.90
C SER A 847 -9.66 -16.79 -2.00
N ILE A 848 -10.75 -17.56 -1.99
CA ILE A 848 -10.74 -19.01 -2.20
C ILE A 848 -11.61 -19.30 -3.42
N SER A 849 -11.01 -19.88 -4.46
CA SER A 849 -11.68 -20.05 -5.76
C SER A 849 -11.44 -21.44 -6.35
N GLY A 850 -12.44 -21.95 -7.05
CA GLY A 850 -12.33 -23.09 -7.95
C GLY A 850 -12.52 -22.65 -9.39
N GLY A 851 -11.87 -23.30 -10.33
CA GLY A 851 -11.97 -22.92 -11.74
C GLY A 851 -11.73 -24.05 -12.72
N ILE A 852 -12.03 -23.75 -13.97
CA ILE A 852 -11.87 -24.65 -15.11
C ILE A 852 -11.20 -23.88 -16.24
N THR A 853 -10.14 -24.45 -16.81
CA THR A 853 -9.49 -23.95 -18.02
C THR A 853 -9.67 -24.98 -19.15
N MET A 854 -10.26 -24.55 -20.26
CA MET A 854 -10.43 -25.35 -21.48
C MET A 854 -9.59 -24.77 -22.60
N LYS A 855 -8.92 -25.63 -23.35
CA LYS A 855 -8.14 -25.27 -24.54
C LYS A 855 -8.65 -26.02 -25.77
N PHE A 856 -8.93 -25.30 -26.86
CA PHE A 856 -9.42 -25.82 -28.13
C PHE A 856 -8.42 -25.61 -29.24
#